data_6a207de0e9724a4074bcf93fc1c9ffbd
#
_entry.id   6a207de0e9724a4074bcf93fc1c9ffbd
#
_cell.length_a   1.000
_cell.length_b   1.000
_cell.length_c   1.000
_cell.angle_alpha   90.00
_cell.angle_beta   90.00
_cell.angle_gamma   90.00
#
_symmetry.space_group_name_H-M   'P 1'
#
loop_
_entity.id
_entity.type
_entity.pdbx_description
1 polymer ?
#
loop_
_entity_poly.entity_id
_entity_poly.type
_entity_poly.pdbx_seq_one_letter_code
_entity_poly.pdbx_strand_id
1 'polypeptide(L)'
;MSYKLFVRRRFAPLFMTQFLGAFNDNCLKSAILILITYRLASAPGESSAMSQVAAALFIVPYFLFSALGGQLADKYDRATLVRLVKIWEIILMAIAIPALLSGNFIFLLFLLFMMGTQSTFFAPMKYSLLPQQLREDELVAGNAFIQAGTQIAILTGTITGGLLIMSSVGDLKTGLLLVSLAVSGYLASRGIPEAAGPDPKLRMRWNIFTETCNIVKTVRRQTTIWQCILGISCFWLVGAVYLGQLPTYCKEVLNADNTVVTFFMMTFSVGIAVGSLLCNKIMRGVVQTTYVPAGALGMALFTLALFFSSYGFEAGTGKIKGLTDFLNDWQFWNLTFDMFFIAVFGGIFTVPLNAMIQSHGDKSQMARIIAANSIMNALFMAVGAILVAIGCMVFKVAAPLVFLWIALFNFVVVVYVCFLLPDALLRGVFRFILIFLFRVKVAGLENFSKAGKRVMIIANHTSLLDGLLIAAFMPEKMKFAINSNMANKWWLKPFLMLVDVYRLDPISPLATRALINAVKDDAKIMIFPEGRITITGSLMKIYEGPGMIADKSGAMILPIRIEGAQYSHFSYLRHKLRTQWFPQITITVMPPRRFELPDHYSGRKRRQKVADRIYDVMAKMLFESSKIDKHIFQGLLDSAKVNGGNFLIAEDIMRKPLSLRGLINKSYLLGRLMKVAAPNEKQVGLMLPNSLAGLVSFYACQAYDMVPAMINFTAGAQMVLSCCKTAEIKIIFTSRKFISMGKLESLAATLSDAGIRLVYLEDLRAGHYHAKISGMIRRIIRKKPRAEANDPAVILFTSGSEGMPKAVLLSHRNLLANRAQILSRVSFNHN
;
A
#
# COMPACT_ATOMS: atom_id res chain seq x y z
N MET A 1 8.28 -2.17 -4.49
CA MET A 1 8.19 -1.97 -5.97
C MET A 1 8.41 -0.51 -6.42
N SER A 2 8.08 0.50 -5.61
CA SER A 2 8.16 1.93 -5.96
C SER A 2 9.59 2.48 -6.14
N TYR A 3 10.60 1.99 -5.39
CA TYR A 3 12.00 2.45 -5.55
C TYR A 3 12.61 2.20 -6.94
N LYS A 4 12.05 1.25 -7.70
CA LYS A 4 12.49 1.01 -9.08
C LYS A 4 12.21 2.18 -10.03
N LEU A 5 11.42 3.17 -9.63
CA LEU A 5 11.20 4.39 -10.42
C LEU A 5 12.48 5.22 -10.58
N PHE A 6 13.33 5.28 -9.54
CA PHE A 6 14.60 6.02 -9.58
C PHE A 6 15.64 5.46 -10.57
N VAL A 7 15.49 4.21 -11.01
CA VAL A 7 16.39 3.59 -12.01
C VAL A 7 15.81 3.74 -13.43
N ARG A 8 14.58 4.22 -13.58
CA ARG A 8 13.91 4.29 -14.89
C ARG A 8 14.11 5.64 -15.55
N ARG A 9 14.55 5.66 -16.80
CA ARG A 9 14.77 6.87 -17.63
C ARG A 9 13.53 7.78 -17.69
N ARG A 10 12.32 7.23 -17.56
CA ARG A 10 11.07 7.99 -17.60
C ARG A 10 10.76 8.80 -16.32
N PHE A 11 11.45 8.56 -15.19
CA PHE A 11 11.20 9.27 -13.92
C PHE A 11 12.45 9.92 -13.34
N ALA A 12 13.59 9.21 -13.29
CA ALA A 12 14.81 9.69 -12.64
C ALA A 12 15.31 11.06 -13.14
N PRO A 13 15.38 11.32 -14.47
CA PRO A 13 15.82 12.63 -14.97
C PRO A 13 14.88 13.77 -14.55
N LEU A 14 13.55 13.54 -14.61
CA LEU A 14 12.56 14.54 -14.18
C LEU A 14 12.69 14.83 -12.68
N PHE A 15 12.86 13.78 -11.87
CA PHE A 15 13.04 13.92 -10.42
C PHE A 15 14.31 14.72 -10.10
N MET A 16 15.44 14.37 -10.71
CA MET A 16 16.72 15.10 -10.49
C MET A 16 16.64 16.55 -10.96
N THR A 17 16.05 16.80 -12.13
CA THR A 17 15.85 18.15 -12.65
C THR A 17 15.05 19.04 -11.70
N GLN A 18 13.96 18.50 -11.15
CA GLN A 18 13.09 19.24 -10.21
C GLN A 18 13.74 19.37 -8.81
N PHE A 19 14.46 18.35 -8.34
CA PHE A 19 15.14 18.37 -7.05
C PHE A 19 16.23 19.46 -7.03
N LEU A 20 17.10 19.45 -8.06
CA LEU A 20 18.17 20.44 -8.21
C LEU A 20 17.63 21.86 -8.39
N GLY A 21 16.53 22.03 -9.16
CA GLY A 21 15.88 23.34 -9.30
C GLY A 21 15.29 23.85 -7.98
N ALA A 22 14.54 22.99 -7.25
CA ALA A 22 13.98 23.40 -5.96
C ALA A 22 15.06 23.72 -4.92
N PHE A 23 16.17 22.96 -4.92
CA PHE A 23 17.33 23.27 -4.09
C PHE A 23 17.92 24.65 -4.45
N ASN A 24 18.13 24.89 -5.76
CA ASN A 24 18.72 26.12 -6.28
C ASN A 24 17.87 27.35 -5.93
N ASP A 25 16.55 27.28 -6.17
CA ASP A 25 15.61 28.35 -5.84
C ASP A 25 15.64 28.72 -4.34
N ASN A 26 15.65 27.72 -3.45
CA ASN A 26 15.64 27.99 -2.01
C ASN A 26 17.01 28.39 -1.47
N CYS A 27 18.09 27.92 -2.09
CA CYS A 27 19.43 28.35 -1.78
C CYS A 27 19.62 29.86 -2.08
N LEU A 28 19.24 30.30 -3.28
CA LEU A 28 19.29 31.72 -3.66
C LEU A 28 18.36 32.57 -2.80
N LYS A 29 17.10 32.13 -2.60
CA LYS A 29 16.13 32.86 -1.77
C LYS A 29 16.64 33.06 -0.34
N SER A 30 17.18 32.02 0.29
CA SER A 30 17.73 32.07 1.64
C SER A 30 18.96 32.99 1.70
N ALA A 31 19.87 32.89 0.75
CA ALA A 31 21.04 33.75 0.65
C ALA A 31 20.65 35.23 0.57
N ILE A 32 19.69 35.58 -0.31
CA ILE A 32 19.19 36.94 -0.46
C ILE A 32 18.50 37.43 0.83
N LEU A 33 17.65 36.64 1.46
CA LEU A 33 16.97 37.02 2.69
C LEU A 33 17.97 37.28 3.84
N ILE A 34 18.99 36.49 3.97
CA ILE A 34 20.03 36.67 4.99
C ILE A 34 20.88 37.91 4.67
N LEU A 35 21.23 38.11 3.40
CA LEU A 35 21.96 39.32 2.97
C LEU A 35 21.16 40.58 3.26
N ILE A 36 19.86 40.59 2.99
CA ILE A 36 18.94 41.68 3.35
C ILE A 36 18.96 41.93 4.86
N THR A 37 18.80 40.86 5.66
CA THR A 37 18.62 40.97 7.11
C THR A 37 19.90 41.46 7.83
N TYR A 38 21.07 40.99 7.39
CA TYR A 38 22.33 41.21 8.13
C TYR A 38 23.29 42.24 7.51
N ARG A 39 23.12 42.57 6.22
CA ARG A 39 24.03 43.51 5.52
C ARG A 39 23.32 44.75 4.95
N LEU A 40 22.04 44.69 4.55
CA LEU A 40 21.40 45.78 3.84
C LEU A 40 20.45 46.60 4.70
N ALA A 41 19.80 46.00 5.70
CA ALA A 41 18.88 46.74 6.57
C ALA A 41 19.63 47.59 7.59
N SER A 42 19.37 48.89 7.61
CA SER A 42 20.03 49.86 8.44
C SER A 42 19.26 50.26 9.69
N ALA A 43 17.92 50.05 9.72
CA ALA A 43 17.03 50.46 10.79
C ALA A 43 16.23 49.28 11.36
N PRO A 44 15.80 49.33 12.68
CA PRO A 44 14.91 48.35 13.27
C PRO A 44 13.56 48.31 12.51
N GLY A 45 13.13 47.10 12.08
CA GLY A 45 11.89 46.90 11.31
C GLY A 45 12.05 46.98 9.78
N GLU A 46 13.09 47.62 9.25
CA GLU A 46 13.35 47.71 7.82
C GLU A 46 13.65 46.34 7.22
N SER A 47 14.42 45.48 7.91
CA SER A 47 14.72 44.12 7.47
C SER A 47 13.47 43.27 7.33
N SER A 48 12.49 43.43 8.20
CA SER A 48 11.23 42.70 8.13
C SER A 48 10.40 43.12 6.90
N ALA A 49 10.29 44.42 6.67
CA ALA A 49 9.57 44.96 5.50
C ALA A 49 10.24 44.51 4.17
N MET A 50 11.56 44.67 4.09
CA MET A 50 12.33 44.25 2.91
C MET A 50 12.20 42.75 2.63
N SER A 51 12.25 41.89 3.68
CA SER A 51 12.08 40.44 3.55
C SER A 51 10.68 40.04 3.11
N GLN A 52 9.64 40.73 3.58
CA GLN A 52 8.26 40.53 3.14
C GLN A 52 8.04 40.87 1.67
N VAL A 53 8.60 42.01 1.23
CA VAL A 53 8.60 42.42 -0.18
C VAL A 53 9.31 41.39 -1.05
N ALA A 54 10.46 40.90 -0.62
CA ALA A 54 11.21 39.84 -1.34
C ALA A 54 10.39 38.54 -1.46
N ALA A 55 9.74 38.12 -0.39
CA ALA A 55 8.89 36.93 -0.40
C ALA A 55 7.65 37.12 -1.32
N ALA A 56 7.02 38.28 -1.28
CA ALA A 56 5.87 38.59 -2.14
C ALA A 56 6.25 38.60 -3.62
N LEU A 57 7.39 39.23 -3.98
CA LEU A 57 7.90 39.29 -5.34
C LEU A 57 8.21 37.93 -5.94
N PHE A 58 8.58 36.92 -5.13
CA PHE A 58 8.76 35.57 -5.61
C PHE A 58 7.43 34.86 -5.93
N ILE A 59 6.35 35.22 -5.24
CA ILE A 59 5.03 34.59 -5.41
C ILE A 59 4.19 35.23 -6.52
N VAL A 60 4.31 36.52 -6.72
CA VAL A 60 3.53 37.28 -7.73
C VAL A 60 3.59 36.68 -9.13
N PRO A 61 4.74 36.20 -9.67
CA PRO A 61 4.80 35.57 -10.96
C PRO A 61 3.89 34.34 -11.13
N TYR A 62 3.66 33.58 -10.06
CA TYR A 62 2.76 32.40 -10.12
C TYR A 62 1.31 32.82 -10.44
N PHE A 63 0.88 33.95 -9.95
CA PHE A 63 -0.44 34.50 -10.29
C PHE A 63 -0.46 35.05 -11.72
N LEU A 64 0.57 35.76 -12.13
CA LEU A 64 0.62 36.43 -13.44
C LEU A 64 0.84 35.47 -14.60
N PHE A 65 1.84 34.58 -14.49
CA PHE A 65 2.37 33.85 -15.66
C PHE A 65 1.98 32.37 -15.72
N SER A 66 1.35 31.78 -14.67
CA SER A 66 0.98 30.36 -14.71
C SER A 66 0.06 30.01 -15.88
N ALA A 67 -0.87 30.90 -16.25
CA ALA A 67 -1.78 30.68 -17.36
C ALA A 67 -1.02 30.54 -18.70
N LEU A 68 0.00 31.38 -18.93
CA LEU A 68 0.86 31.31 -20.12
C LEU A 68 1.72 30.03 -20.10
N GLY A 69 2.30 29.67 -18.94
CA GLY A 69 3.06 28.43 -18.76
C GLY A 69 2.23 27.20 -19.08
N GLY A 70 0.96 27.17 -18.68
CA GLY A 70 0.00 26.10 -18.97
C GLY A 70 -0.28 25.97 -20.48
N GLN A 71 -0.54 27.09 -21.18
CA GLN A 71 -0.77 27.09 -22.62
C GLN A 71 0.46 26.60 -23.40
N LEU A 72 1.67 27.08 -23.03
CA LEU A 72 2.93 26.64 -23.66
C LEU A 72 3.11 25.13 -23.52
N ALA A 73 2.90 24.57 -22.34
CA ALA A 73 3.06 23.16 -22.07
C ALA A 73 1.99 22.27 -22.73
N ASP A 74 0.82 22.81 -23.07
CA ASP A 74 -0.19 22.09 -23.85
C ASP A 74 0.07 22.18 -25.36
N LYS A 75 0.76 23.21 -25.84
CA LYS A 75 1.04 23.42 -27.27
C LYS A 75 2.35 22.77 -27.73
N TYR A 76 3.42 22.91 -26.97
CA TYR A 76 4.76 22.49 -27.37
C TYR A 76 5.22 21.22 -26.65
N ASP A 77 6.29 20.59 -27.15
CA ASP A 77 6.94 19.47 -26.47
C ASP A 77 7.44 19.89 -25.09
N ARG A 78 6.94 19.20 -24.06
CA ARG A 78 7.19 19.54 -22.64
C ARG A 78 8.64 19.32 -22.23
N ALA A 79 9.31 18.28 -22.81
CA ALA A 79 10.71 18.01 -22.51
C ALA A 79 11.61 19.11 -23.06
N THR A 80 11.33 19.60 -24.26
CA THR A 80 12.02 20.73 -24.88
C THR A 80 11.81 22.01 -24.08
N LEU A 81 10.57 22.29 -23.68
CA LEU A 81 10.29 23.47 -22.83
C LEU A 81 11.03 23.40 -21.48
N VAL A 82 11.10 22.24 -20.85
CA VAL A 82 11.87 22.07 -19.61
C VAL A 82 13.35 22.40 -19.83
N ARG A 83 13.94 21.96 -20.94
CA ARG A 83 15.34 22.27 -21.30
C ARG A 83 15.55 23.78 -21.46
N LEU A 84 14.62 24.47 -22.15
CA LEU A 84 14.67 25.95 -22.33
C LEU A 84 14.56 26.68 -20.99
N VAL A 85 13.63 26.27 -20.13
CA VAL A 85 13.47 26.84 -18.80
C VAL A 85 14.72 26.60 -17.92
N LYS A 86 15.42 25.47 -18.11
CA LYS A 86 16.68 25.21 -17.40
C LYS A 86 17.85 26.00 -17.96
N ILE A 87 17.89 26.33 -19.26
CA ILE A 87 18.86 27.28 -19.82
C ILE A 87 18.60 28.68 -19.22
N TRP A 88 17.34 29.10 -19.15
CA TRP A 88 16.96 30.36 -18.49
C TRP A 88 17.45 30.41 -17.04
N GLU A 89 17.29 29.30 -16.29
CA GLU A 89 17.81 29.19 -14.92
C GLU A 89 19.34 29.37 -14.84
N ILE A 90 20.12 28.81 -15.77
CA ILE A 90 21.57 28.99 -15.84
C ILE A 90 21.91 30.48 -16.01
N ILE A 91 21.23 31.16 -16.92
CA ILE A 91 21.44 32.60 -17.18
C ILE A 91 21.13 33.41 -15.91
N LEU A 92 20.02 33.12 -15.22
CA LEU A 92 19.64 33.81 -14.00
C LEU A 92 20.68 33.57 -12.88
N MET A 93 21.18 32.36 -12.74
CA MET A 93 22.19 32.04 -11.74
C MET A 93 23.54 32.65 -12.05
N ALA A 94 23.90 32.81 -13.32
CA ALA A 94 25.08 33.58 -13.74
C ALA A 94 24.93 35.06 -13.37
N ILE A 95 23.73 35.65 -13.59
CA ILE A 95 23.41 37.03 -13.17
C ILE A 95 23.35 37.17 -11.64
N ALA A 96 23.06 36.10 -10.91
CA ALA A 96 23.07 36.12 -9.44
C ALA A 96 24.47 36.42 -8.86
N ILE A 97 25.56 36.06 -9.55
CA ILE A 97 26.92 36.35 -9.08
C ILE A 97 27.13 37.87 -8.92
N PRO A 98 27.02 38.70 -9.98
CA PRO A 98 27.20 40.16 -9.84
C PRO A 98 26.13 40.80 -8.94
N ALA A 99 24.90 40.24 -8.89
CA ALA A 99 23.84 40.74 -8.02
C ALA A 99 24.17 40.56 -6.53
N LEU A 100 24.70 39.40 -6.14
CA LEU A 100 25.14 39.12 -4.75
C LEU A 100 26.36 39.95 -4.38
N LEU A 101 27.33 40.07 -5.30
CA LEU A 101 28.55 40.87 -5.07
C LEU A 101 28.27 42.38 -4.93
N SER A 102 27.30 42.88 -5.70
CA SER A 102 26.93 44.32 -5.65
C SER A 102 26.16 44.68 -4.38
N GLY A 103 25.43 43.72 -3.77
CA GLY A 103 24.55 43.96 -2.65
C GLY A 103 23.39 44.95 -2.94
N ASN A 104 23.12 45.25 -4.23
CA ASN A 104 22.09 46.19 -4.58
C ASN A 104 20.69 45.56 -4.36
N PHE A 105 19.90 46.10 -3.46
CA PHE A 105 18.59 45.60 -3.07
C PHE A 105 17.60 45.49 -4.24
N ILE A 106 17.53 46.49 -5.11
CA ILE A 106 16.63 46.50 -6.28
C ILE A 106 17.01 45.39 -7.26
N PHE A 107 18.31 45.21 -7.48
CA PHE A 107 18.82 44.16 -8.35
C PHE A 107 18.52 42.76 -7.80
N LEU A 108 18.67 42.55 -6.50
CA LEU A 108 18.31 41.31 -5.83
C LEU A 108 16.79 41.02 -5.90
N LEU A 109 15.94 42.04 -5.75
CA LEU A 109 14.48 41.89 -5.89
C LEU A 109 14.09 41.55 -7.33
N PHE A 110 14.71 42.18 -8.33
CA PHE A 110 14.49 41.85 -9.74
C PHE A 110 14.89 40.39 -10.03
N LEU A 111 16.02 39.96 -9.50
CA LEU A 111 16.48 38.56 -9.63
C LEU A 111 15.49 37.57 -9.02
N LEU A 112 14.94 37.85 -7.82
CA LEU A 112 13.93 37.04 -7.18
C LEU A 112 12.63 36.96 -7.99
N PHE A 113 12.18 38.08 -8.57
CA PHE A 113 11.02 38.12 -9.48
C PHE A 113 11.25 37.28 -10.73
N MET A 114 12.41 37.38 -11.36
CA MET A 114 12.76 36.60 -12.54
C MET A 114 12.88 35.10 -12.23
N MET A 115 13.43 34.75 -11.06
CA MET A 115 13.48 33.36 -10.59
C MET A 115 12.09 32.79 -10.32
N GLY A 116 11.21 33.55 -9.66
CA GLY A 116 9.80 33.18 -9.47
C GLY A 116 9.08 32.98 -10.82
N THR A 117 9.39 33.81 -11.81
CA THR A 117 8.85 33.68 -13.18
C THR A 117 9.31 32.40 -13.83
N GLN A 118 10.60 32.09 -13.78
CA GLN A 118 11.17 30.82 -14.30
C GLN A 118 10.52 29.59 -13.64
N SER A 119 10.40 29.57 -12.31
CA SER A 119 9.77 28.51 -11.56
C SER A 119 8.27 28.37 -11.88
N THR A 120 7.58 29.48 -12.18
CA THR A 120 6.18 29.50 -12.62
C THR A 120 5.97 28.76 -13.94
N PHE A 121 6.87 28.94 -14.91
CA PHE A 121 6.80 28.21 -16.17
C PHE A 121 7.13 26.73 -16.00
N PHE A 122 8.06 26.38 -15.11
CA PHE A 122 8.44 25.00 -14.86
C PHE A 122 7.33 24.14 -14.22
N ALA A 123 6.52 24.72 -13.33
CA ALA A 123 5.51 24.01 -12.56
C ALA A 123 4.45 23.25 -13.40
N PRO A 124 3.77 23.87 -14.41
CA PRO A 124 2.82 23.15 -15.27
C PRO A 124 3.46 22.02 -16.08
N MET A 125 4.70 22.22 -16.53
CA MET A 125 5.45 21.20 -17.30
C MET A 125 5.77 20.00 -16.43
N LYS A 126 6.33 20.20 -15.24
CA LYS A 126 6.71 19.14 -14.29
C LYS A 126 5.55 18.21 -13.96
N TYR A 127 4.42 18.78 -13.53
CA TYR A 127 3.28 17.96 -13.09
C TYR A 127 2.46 17.36 -14.24
N SER A 128 2.49 17.96 -15.43
CA SER A 128 1.83 17.39 -16.62
C SER A 128 2.64 16.31 -17.33
N LEU A 129 3.98 16.26 -17.10
CA LEU A 129 4.84 15.16 -17.56
C LEU A 129 4.57 13.85 -16.81
N LEU A 130 4.23 13.90 -15.52
CA LEU A 130 4.01 12.70 -14.70
C LEU A 130 2.97 11.75 -15.32
N PRO A 131 1.74 12.17 -15.68
CA PRO A 131 0.74 11.27 -16.24
C PRO A 131 1.03 10.85 -17.70
N GLN A 132 1.97 11.50 -18.40
CA GLN A 132 2.44 11.06 -19.71
C GLN A 132 3.51 9.97 -19.62
N GLN A 133 4.37 10.03 -18.60
CA GLN A 133 5.53 9.15 -18.46
C GLN A 133 5.30 8.01 -17.47
N LEU A 134 4.38 8.14 -16.54
CA LEU A 134 4.06 7.13 -15.54
C LEU A 134 2.73 6.43 -15.86
N ARG A 135 2.65 5.17 -15.48
CA ARG A 135 1.38 4.45 -15.50
C ARG A 135 0.49 4.92 -14.36
N GLU A 136 -0.80 4.69 -14.47
CA GLU A 136 -1.78 5.11 -13.46
C GLU A 136 -1.46 4.54 -12.06
N ASP A 137 -1.00 3.29 -11.98
CA ASP A 137 -0.58 2.62 -10.75
C ASP A 137 0.73 3.19 -10.14
N GLU A 138 1.48 4.00 -10.90
CA GLU A 138 2.72 4.65 -10.48
C GLU A 138 2.54 6.13 -10.12
N LEU A 139 1.39 6.76 -10.46
CA LEU A 139 1.15 8.19 -10.23
C LEU A 139 1.22 8.59 -8.75
N VAL A 140 0.65 7.78 -7.88
CA VAL A 140 0.70 8.04 -6.42
C VAL A 140 2.15 8.03 -5.93
N ALA A 141 2.93 7.06 -6.35
CA ALA A 141 4.34 6.97 -6.01
C ALA A 141 5.16 8.14 -6.60
N GLY A 142 4.91 8.48 -7.87
CA GLY A 142 5.55 9.61 -8.53
C GLY A 142 5.30 10.93 -7.82
N ASN A 143 4.05 11.23 -7.47
CA ASN A 143 3.69 12.43 -6.71
C ASN A 143 4.29 12.45 -5.31
N ALA A 144 4.28 11.30 -4.61
CA ALA A 144 4.86 11.20 -3.27
C ALA A 144 6.38 11.46 -3.28
N PHE A 145 7.11 10.90 -4.26
CA PHE A 145 8.54 11.14 -4.40
C PHE A 145 8.86 12.58 -4.82
N ILE A 146 8.12 13.15 -5.77
CA ILE A 146 8.28 14.56 -6.16
C ILE A 146 8.02 15.47 -4.95
N GLN A 147 6.97 15.24 -4.19
CA GLN A 147 6.64 16.04 -3.00
C GLN A 147 7.72 15.91 -1.91
N ALA A 148 8.10 14.67 -1.56
CA ALA A 148 9.15 14.43 -0.57
C ALA A 148 10.50 15.02 -1.01
N GLY A 149 10.89 14.81 -2.28
CA GLY A 149 12.11 15.35 -2.86
C GLY A 149 12.12 16.89 -2.87
N THR A 150 10.97 17.51 -3.18
CA THR A 150 10.83 18.98 -3.09
C THR A 150 11.08 19.49 -1.68
N GLN A 151 10.51 18.86 -0.65
CA GLN A 151 10.69 19.29 0.74
C GLN A 151 12.13 19.12 1.21
N ILE A 152 12.79 18.01 0.85
CA ILE A 152 14.20 17.81 1.16
C ILE A 152 15.07 18.86 0.44
N ALA A 153 14.77 19.16 -0.82
CA ALA A 153 15.49 20.16 -1.60
C ALA A 153 15.30 21.59 -1.02
N ILE A 154 14.08 21.95 -0.61
CA ILE A 154 13.79 23.23 0.07
C ILE A 154 14.65 23.33 1.34
N LEU A 155 14.61 22.31 2.19
CA LEU A 155 15.34 22.29 3.45
C LEU A 155 16.84 22.42 3.25
N THR A 156 17.41 21.52 2.44
CA THR A 156 18.87 21.49 2.21
C THR A 156 19.35 22.75 1.47
N GLY A 157 18.56 23.25 0.51
CA GLY A 157 18.85 24.50 -0.19
C GLY A 157 18.85 25.72 0.74
N THR A 158 17.81 25.85 1.60
CA THR A 158 17.71 26.93 2.57
C THR A 158 18.90 26.97 3.54
N ILE A 159 19.26 25.81 4.11
CA ILE A 159 20.41 25.69 5.03
C ILE A 159 21.71 26.04 4.29
N THR A 160 21.92 25.47 3.13
CA THR A 160 23.16 25.68 2.36
C THR A 160 23.33 27.15 1.95
N GLY A 161 22.24 27.78 1.46
CA GLY A 161 22.25 29.19 1.08
C GLY A 161 22.56 30.11 2.26
N GLY A 162 21.92 29.80 3.42
CA GLY A 162 22.15 30.56 4.65
C GLY A 162 23.58 30.46 5.18
N LEU A 163 24.14 29.26 5.21
CA LEU A 163 25.49 29.04 5.70
C LEU A 163 26.56 29.59 4.76
N LEU A 164 26.41 29.40 3.46
CA LEU A 164 27.43 29.85 2.49
C LEU A 164 27.53 31.36 2.40
N ILE A 165 26.39 32.08 2.38
CA ILE A 165 26.42 33.55 2.19
C ILE A 165 27.11 34.27 3.35
N MET A 166 27.11 33.66 4.56
CA MET A 166 27.78 34.23 5.74
C MET A 166 29.26 33.86 5.84
N SER A 167 29.76 33.00 4.95
CA SER A 167 31.16 32.57 4.95
C SER A 167 32.08 33.64 4.31
N SER A 168 33.42 33.51 4.50
CA SER A 168 34.39 34.33 3.79
C SER A 168 34.23 34.13 2.28
N VAL A 169 34.13 35.25 1.52
CA VAL A 169 33.83 35.23 0.09
C VAL A 169 32.51 34.51 -0.23
N GLY A 170 31.53 34.61 0.68
CA GLY A 170 30.25 33.87 0.61
C GLY A 170 29.44 34.20 -0.63
N ASP A 171 29.47 35.45 -1.08
CA ASP A 171 28.75 35.93 -2.25
C ASP A 171 29.18 35.17 -3.54
N LEU A 172 30.51 35.06 -3.74
CA LEU A 172 31.04 34.33 -4.89
C LEU A 172 30.85 32.81 -4.76
N LYS A 173 31.10 32.23 -3.58
CA LYS A 173 30.90 30.78 -3.36
C LYS A 173 29.43 30.38 -3.60
N THR A 174 28.47 31.15 -3.08
CA THR A 174 27.05 30.92 -3.27
C THR A 174 26.70 31.01 -4.77
N GLY A 175 27.15 32.05 -5.47
CA GLY A 175 26.91 32.21 -6.89
C GLY A 175 27.46 31.05 -7.73
N LEU A 176 28.69 30.61 -7.48
CA LEU A 176 29.30 29.47 -8.18
C LEU A 176 28.54 28.16 -7.93
N LEU A 177 28.11 27.92 -6.67
CA LEU A 177 27.26 26.76 -6.35
C LEU A 177 25.96 26.81 -7.14
N LEU A 178 25.26 27.95 -7.16
CA LEU A 178 24.00 28.12 -7.88
C LEU A 178 24.13 27.83 -9.37
N VAL A 179 25.19 28.33 -10.02
CA VAL A 179 25.47 28.03 -11.43
C VAL A 179 25.74 26.54 -11.63
N SER A 180 26.55 25.92 -10.78
CA SER A 180 26.86 24.50 -10.89
C SER A 180 25.60 23.61 -10.76
N LEU A 181 24.69 23.96 -9.86
CA LEU A 181 23.40 23.28 -9.66
C LEU A 181 22.49 23.47 -10.88
N ALA A 182 22.41 24.69 -11.43
CA ALA A 182 21.62 24.98 -12.60
C ALA A 182 22.10 24.18 -13.84
N VAL A 183 23.43 24.14 -14.07
CA VAL A 183 24.05 23.33 -15.12
C VAL A 183 23.75 21.84 -14.89
N SER A 184 23.90 21.32 -13.68
CA SER A 184 23.59 19.93 -13.36
C SER A 184 22.10 19.63 -13.58
N GLY A 185 21.21 20.56 -13.24
CA GLY A 185 19.77 20.47 -13.51
C GLY A 185 19.43 20.43 -15.01
N TYR A 186 20.14 21.24 -15.81
CA TYR A 186 20.02 21.21 -17.28
C TYR A 186 20.50 19.87 -17.85
N LEU A 187 21.66 19.38 -17.42
CA LEU A 187 22.19 18.09 -17.86
C LEU A 187 21.22 16.94 -17.53
N ALA A 188 20.65 16.94 -16.32
CA ALA A 188 19.61 15.99 -15.94
C ALA A 188 18.38 16.11 -16.85
N SER A 189 17.96 17.31 -17.22
CA SER A 189 16.79 17.55 -18.08
C SER A 189 16.94 16.96 -19.50
N ARG A 190 18.17 16.82 -19.99
CA ARG A 190 18.43 16.17 -21.30
C ARG A 190 18.04 14.69 -21.32
N GLY A 191 18.02 14.04 -20.17
CA GLY A 191 17.58 12.66 -20.01
C GLY A 191 16.06 12.47 -20.05
N ILE A 192 15.24 13.54 -19.96
CA ILE A 192 13.79 13.47 -19.99
C ILE A 192 13.33 13.05 -21.40
N PRO A 193 12.52 11.96 -21.52
CA PRO A 193 11.99 11.53 -22.80
C PRO A 193 11.09 12.60 -23.44
N GLU A 194 11.00 12.61 -24.76
CA GLU A 194 10.11 13.49 -25.51
C GLU A 194 8.65 13.31 -25.06
N ALA A 195 7.93 14.41 -24.96
CA ALA A 195 6.57 14.49 -24.45
C ALA A 195 5.80 15.58 -25.21
N ALA A 196 5.31 15.22 -26.39
CA ALA A 196 4.59 16.14 -27.28
C ALA A 196 3.42 16.83 -26.57
N GLY A 197 3.21 18.10 -26.89
CA GLY A 197 2.05 18.84 -26.43
C GLY A 197 0.76 18.23 -26.98
N PRO A 198 -0.27 18.09 -26.16
CA PRO A 198 -1.53 17.43 -26.56
C PRO A 198 -2.35 18.25 -27.57
N ASP A 199 -2.11 19.56 -27.69
CA ASP A 199 -2.86 20.47 -28.58
C ASP A 199 -1.93 21.39 -29.37
N PRO A 200 -1.22 20.87 -30.39
CA PRO A 200 -0.27 21.66 -31.18
C PRO A 200 -0.92 22.83 -31.94
N LYS A 201 -2.24 22.77 -32.19
CA LYS A 201 -3.00 23.81 -32.91
C LYS A 201 -3.55 24.90 -32.00
N LEU A 202 -3.27 24.84 -30.68
CA LEU A 202 -3.73 25.82 -29.71
C LEU A 202 -3.31 27.24 -30.12
N ARG A 203 -4.30 28.14 -30.23
CA ARG A 203 -4.05 29.58 -30.43
C ARG A 203 -3.71 30.22 -29.09
N MET A 204 -2.46 30.68 -28.96
CA MET A 204 -1.96 31.35 -27.75
C MET A 204 -2.72 32.65 -27.50
N ARG A 205 -3.18 32.86 -26.28
CA ARG A 205 -3.78 34.10 -25.81
C ARG A 205 -2.83 34.82 -24.86
N TRP A 206 -2.31 35.97 -25.28
CA TRP A 206 -1.27 36.70 -24.56
C TRP A 206 -1.81 37.59 -23.45
N ASN A 207 -3.13 37.88 -23.42
CA ASN A 207 -3.70 38.67 -22.34
C ASN A 207 -3.76 37.81 -21.08
N ILE A 208 -2.86 38.08 -20.14
CA ILE A 208 -2.63 37.32 -18.90
C ILE A 208 -3.91 37.28 -18.04
N PHE A 209 -4.60 38.39 -17.84
CA PHE A 209 -5.77 38.45 -16.95
C PHE A 209 -6.97 37.73 -17.53
N THR A 210 -7.26 37.95 -18.80
CA THR A 210 -8.36 37.28 -19.50
C THR A 210 -8.15 35.75 -19.52
N GLU A 211 -6.92 35.32 -19.78
CA GLU A 211 -6.60 33.88 -19.85
C GLU A 211 -6.61 33.22 -18.48
N THR A 212 -6.11 33.88 -17.44
CA THR A 212 -6.22 33.41 -16.04
C THR A 212 -7.68 33.17 -15.68
N CYS A 213 -8.57 34.14 -15.96
CA CYS A 213 -10.01 34.00 -15.72
C CYS A 213 -10.63 32.85 -16.53
N ASN A 214 -10.26 32.71 -17.81
CA ASN A 214 -10.78 31.67 -18.69
C ASN A 214 -10.38 30.26 -18.23
N ILE A 215 -9.11 30.07 -17.86
CA ILE A 215 -8.60 28.79 -17.37
C ILE A 215 -9.31 28.41 -16.08
N VAL A 216 -9.41 29.30 -15.11
CA VAL A 216 -10.12 29.07 -13.85
C VAL A 216 -11.61 28.75 -14.11
N LYS A 217 -12.29 29.49 -14.98
CA LYS A 217 -13.69 29.26 -15.36
C LYS A 217 -13.88 27.89 -16.04
N THR A 218 -12.94 27.49 -16.91
CA THR A 218 -12.99 26.19 -17.61
C THR A 218 -12.80 25.04 -16.63
N VAL A 219 -11.82 25.13 -15.74
CA VAL A 219 -11.53 24.08 -14.74
C VAL A 219 -12.67 24.00 -13.69
N ARG A 220 -13.29 25.12 -13.33
CA ARG A 220 -14.46 25.15 -12.42
C ARG A 220 -15.63 24.29 -12.92
N ARG A 221 -15.78 24.09 -14.23
CA ARG A 221 -16.80 23.20 -14.81
C ARG A 221 -16.54 21.72 -14.53
N GLN A 222 -15.29 21.34 -14.27
CA GLN A 222 -14.89 19.98 -13.87
C GLN A 222 -14.94 19.86 -12.34
N THR A 223 -16.12 19.61 -11.80
CA THR A 223 -16.41 19.69 -10.34
C THR A 223 -15.39 18.96 -9.49
N THR A 224 -15.07 17.70 -9.83
CA THR A 224 -14.11 16.88 -9.05
C THR A 224 -12.71 17.49 -9.04
N ILE A 225 -12.22 17.97 -10.19
CA ILE A 225 -10.91 18.60 -10.32
C ILE A 225 -10.87 19.92 -9.55
N TRP A 226 -11.93 20.73 -9.67
CA TRP A 226 -12.05 21.98 -8.95
C TRP A 226 -11.99 21.79 -7.43
N GLN A 227 -12.70 20.78 -6.91
CA GLN A 227 -12.69 20.44 -5.49
C GLN A 227 -11.30 20.01 -5.00
N CYS A 228 -10.56 19.24 -5.82
CA CYS A 228 -9.17 18.87 -5.51
C CYS A 228 -8.26 20.11 -5.45
N ILE A 229 -8.42 21.04 -6.41
CA ILE A 229 -7.65 22.29 -6.45
C ILE A 229 -7.93 23.14 -5.20
N LEU A 230 -9.20 23.32 -4.82
CA LEU A 230 -9.57 24.05 -3.61
C LEU A 230 -8.95 23.41 -2.35
N GLY A 231 -9.01 22.09 -2.23
CA GLY A 231 -8.35 21.38 -1.12
C GLY A 231 -6.84 21.63 -1.06
N ILE A 232 -6.14 21.52 -2.18
CA ILE A 232 -4.71 21.80 -2.25
C ILE A 232 -4.41 23.27 -1.92
N SER A 233 -5.24 24.20 -2.39
CA SER A 233 -5.09 25.64 -2.12
C SER A 233 -5.28 25.97 -0.65
N CYS A 234 -6.25 25.31 0.04
CA CYS A 234 -6.41 25.42 1.49
C CYS A 234 -5.15 24.94 2.23
N PHE A 235 -4.55 23.84 1.82
CA PHE A 235 -3.28 23.38 2.41
C PHE A 235 -2.15 24.40 2.25
N TRP A 236 -2.02 25.00 1.06
CA TRP A 236 -0.99 26.02 0.82
C TRP A 236 -1.23 27.30 1.60
N LEU A 237 -2.50 27.72 1.80
CA LEU A 237 -2.86 28.84 2.68
C LEU A 237 -2.35 28.54 4.10
N VAL A 238 -2.73 27.39 4.64
CA VAL A 238 -2.32 26.96 5.99
C VAL A 238 -0.79 26.92 6.12
N GLY A 239 -0.11 26.33 5.16
CA GLY A 239 1.36 26.25 5.14
C GLY A 239 2.03 27.63 5.08
N ALA A 240 1.50 28.56 4.27
CA ALA A 240 2.04 29.91 4.16
C ALA A 240 1.88 30.70 5.46
N VAL A 241 0.73 30.58 6.14
CA VAL A 241 0.48 31.23 7.43
C VAL A 241 1.40 30.66 8.51
N TYR A 242 1.58 29.33 8.58
CA TYR A 242 2.53 28.72 9.52
C TYR A 242 3.95 29.24 9.33
N LEU A 243 4.46 29.15 8.11
CA LEU A 243 5.82 29.57 7.80
C LEU A 243 6.03 31.07 8.03
N GLY A 244 5.00 31.90 7.78
CA GLY A 244 5.05 33.33 8.02
C GLY A 244 5.01 33.71 9.50
N GLN A 245 4.26 32.98 10.33
CA GLN A 245 4.13 33.25 11.77
C GLN A 245 5.22 32.62 12.63
N LEU A 246 5.91 31.60 12.10
CA LEU A 246 6.89 30.83 12.86
C LEU A 246 8.03 31.68 13.48
N PRO A 247 8.65 32.65 12.78
CA PRO A 247 9.67 33.51 13.37
C PRO A 247 9.12 34.36 14.52
N THR A 248 7.93 34.98 14.35
CA THR A 248 7.25 35.78 15.39
C THR A 248 6.90 34.91 16.58
N TYR A 249 6.35 33.72 16.35
CA TYR A 249 6.02 32.76 17.40
C TYR A 249 7.25 32.34 18.22
N CYS A 250 8.34 31.99 17.56
CA CYS A 250 9.59 31.64 18.25
C CYS A 250 10.14 32.79 19.09
N LYS A 251 10.11 34.02 18.56
CA LYS A 251 10.62 35.21 19.27
C LYS A 251 9.71 35.63 20.41
N GLU A 252 8.40 35.77 20.19
CA GLU A 252 7.48 36.39 21.15
C GLU A 252 6.94 35.41 22.19
N VAL A 253 6.75 34.13 21.81
CA VAL A 253 6.16 33.12 22.70
C VAL A 253 7.23 32.27 23.36
N LEU A 254 8.21 31.78 22.58
CA LEU A 254 9.26 30.90 23.09
C LEU A 254 10.48 31.65 23.60
N ASN A 255 10.62 32.95 23.32
CA ASN A 255 11.83 33.73 23.57
C ASN A 255 13.09 33.05 22.99
N ALA A 256 12.96 32.53 21.77
CA ALA A 256 13.94 31.69 21.11
C ALA A 256 14.66 32.42 19.95
N ASP A 257 15.85 31.95 19.65
CA ASP A 257 16.68 32.43 18.56
C ASP A 257 16.31 31.79 17.18
N ASN A 258 16.99 32.20 16.10
CA ASN A 258 16.78 31.69 14.76
C ASN A 258 17.11 30.19 14.59
N THR A 259 17.86 29.57 15.48
CA THR A 259 18.18 28.15 15.41
C THR A 259 16.93 27.29 15.67
N VAL A 260 16.06 27.75 16.58
CA VAL A 260 14.77 27.13 16.87
C VAL A 260 13.79 27.29 15.68
N VAL A 261 13.74 28.46 15.07
CA VAL A 261 12.96 28.69 13.84
C VAL A 261 13.38 27.71 12.74
N THR A 262 14.69 27.58 12.52
CA THR A 262 15.26 26.64 11.53
C THR A 262 14.90 25.20 11.87
N PHE A 263 14.99 24.81 13.13
CA PHE A 263 14.61 23.47 13.59
C PHE A 263 13.15 23.14 13.32
N PHE A 264 12.23 24.06 13.57
CA PHE A 264 10.80 23.86 13.27
C PHE A 264 10.50 23.82 11.77
N MET A 265 11.15 24.66 10.96
CA MET A 265 11.07 24.57 9.49
C MET A 265 11.56 23.22 8.98
N MET A 266 12.64 22.71 9.58
CA MET A 266 13.20 21.37 9.28
C MET A 266 12.19 20.27 9.65
N THR A 267 11.63 20.32 10.84
CA THR A 267 10.61 19.40 11.36
C THR A 267 9.40 19.34 10.43
N PHE A 268 8.90 20.51 10.00
CA PHE A 268 7.78 20.61 9.08
C PHE A 268 8.11 20.01 7.70
N SER A 269 9.28 20.28 7.14
CA SER A 269 9.71 19.73 5.84
C SER A 269 9.87 18.20 5.89
N VAL A 270 10.49 17.68 6.95
CA VAL A 270 10.63 16.25 7.19
C VAL A 270 9.25 15.60 7.36
N GLY A 271 8.35 16.24 8.12
CA GLY A 271 6.97 15.77 8.30
C GLY A 271 6.22 15.60 6.98
N ILE A 272 6.23 16.61 6.09
CA ILE A 272 5.59 16.51 4.75
C ILE A 272 6.21 15.36 3.94
N ALA A 273 7.55 15.22 3.96
CA ALA A 273 8.21 14.15 3.23
C ALA A 273 7.78 12.76 3.74
N VAL A 274 7.79 12.56 5.06
CA VAL A 274 7.33 11.32 5.71
C VAL A 274 5.86 11.05 5.39
N GLY A 275 4.98 12.03 5.53
CA GLY A 275 3.54 11.92 5.23
C GLY A 275 3.28 11.54 3.78
N SER A 276 4.00 12.14 2.84
CA SER A 276 3.90 11.84 1.41
C SER A 276 4.34 10.40 1.09
N LEU A 277 5.45 9.94 1.67
CA LEU A 277 5.93 8.56 1.49
C LEU A 277 5.02 7.53 2.16
N LEU A 278 4.50 7.86 3.35
CA LEU A 278 3.53 7.03 4.07
C LEU A 278 2.23 6.88 3.27
N CYS A 279 1.74 7.98 2.68
CA CYS A 279 0.58 7.97 1.80
C CYS A 279 0.76 6.98 0.63
N ASN A 280 1.91 7.00 -0.05
CA ASN A 280 2.22 6.06 -1.12
C ASN A 280 2.20 4.58 -0.63
N LYS A 281 2.75 4.31 0.56
CA LYS A 281 2.74 2.96 1.16
C LYS A 281 1.32 2.48 1.48
N ILE A 282 0.47 3.39 1.98
CA ILE A 282 -0.91 3.09 2.35
C ILE A 282 -1.79 2.88 1.10
N MET A 283 -1.64 3.73 0.08
CA MET A 283 -2.44 3.70 -1.14
C MET A 283 -2.05 2.57 -2.12
N ARG A 284 -0.86 2.00 -1.99
CA ARG A 284 -0.36 0.86 -2.79
C ARG A 284 -0.50 1.04 -4.31
N GLY A 285 -0.26 2.26 -4.80
CA GLY A 285 -0.33 2.59 -6.23
C GLY A 285 -1.74 2.79 -6.79
N VAL A 286 -2.77 2.79 -5.96
CA VAL A 286 -4.15 3.04 -6.41
C VAL A 286 -4.58 4.45 -6.05
N VAL A 287 -5.01 5.22 -7.05
CA VAL A 287 -5.51 6.59 -6.85
C VAL A 287 -6.88 6.53 -6.17
N GLN A 288 -6.97 7.05 -4.96
CA GLN A 288 -8.21 7.05 -4.17
C GLN A 288 -8.23 8.20 -3.17
N THR A 289 -9.42 8.74 -2.89
CA THR A 289 -9.62 9.86 -1.95
C THR A 289 -9.90 9.44 -0.51
N THR A 290 -9.90 8.13 -0.22
CA THR A 290 -10.32 7.56 1.08
C THR A 290 -9.57 8.15 2.29
N TYR A 291 -8.32 8.59 2.11
CA TYR A 291 -7.48 9.11 3.21
C TYR A 291 -7.49 10.66 3.30
N VAL A 292 -8.12 11.35 2.35
CA VAL A 292 -8.20 12.82 2.33
C VAL A 292 -8.93 13.37 3.57
N PRO A 293 -10.10 12.83 3.99
CA PRO A 293 -10.76 13.29 5.23
C PRO A 293 -9.91 13.06 6.48
N ALA A 294 -9.19 11.93 6.55
CA ALA A 294 -8.29 11.65 7.68
C ALA A 294 -7.08 12.60 7.70
N GLY A 295 -6.53 12.94 6.53
CA GLY A 295 -5.47 13.94 6.39
C GLY A 295 -5.93 15.31 6.89
N ALA A 296 -7.10 15.78 6.43
CA ALA A 296 -7.68 17.05 6.87
C ALA A 296 -7.94 17.08 8.39
N LEU A 297 -8.55 16.02 8.93
CA LEU A 297 -8.84 15.91 10.37
C LEU A 297 -7.56 15.90 11.20
N GLY A 298 -6.55 15.15 10.79
CA GLY A 298 -5.26 15.13 11.49
C GLY A 298 -4.60 16.51 11.51
N MET A 299 -4.59 17.23 10.38
CA MET A 299 -4.11 18.62 10.36
C MET A 299 -4.88 19.51 11.35
N ALA A 300 -6.22 19.43 11.38
CA ALA A 300 -7.04 20.25 12.28
C ALA A 300 -6.75 19.93 13.77
N LEU A 301 -6.71 18.66 14.12
CA LEU A 301 -6.49 18.22 15.51
C LEU A 301 -5.08 18.60 16.03
N PHE A 302 -4.04 18.38 15.24
CA PHE A 302 -2.68 18.73 15.68
C PHE A 302 -2.42 20.23 15.62
N THR A 303 -3.11 21.00 14.75
CA THR A 303 -3.11 22.46 14.84
C THR A 303 -3.76 22.96 16.13
N LEU A 304 -4.88 22.36 16.52
CA LEU A 304 -5.53 22.67 17.80
C LEU A 304 -4.66 22.27 18.99
N ALA A 305 -3.99 21.11 18.93
CA ALA A 305 -3.03 20.69 19.94
C ALA A 305 -1.87 21.69 20.06
N LEU A 306 -1.30 22.13 18.93
CA LEU A 306 -0.26 23.15 18.90
C LEU A 306 -0.67 24.45 19.60
N PHE A 307 -1.93 24.89 19.41
CA PHE A 307 -2.47 26.04 20.14
C PHE A 307 -2.44 25.81 21.64
N PHE A 308 -2.92 24.66 22.13
CA PHE A 308 -2.90 24.35 23.57
C PHE A 308 -1.48 24.17 24.10
N SER A 309 -0.60 23.51 23.38
CA SER A 309 0.80 23.33 23.75
C SER A 309 1.55 24.67 23.87
N SER A 310 1.10 25.69 23.12
CA SER A 310 1.70 27.04 23.18
C SER A 310 1.47 27.77 24.51
N TYR A 311 0.43 27.44 25.27
CA TYR A 311 0.17 28.05 26.59
C TYR A 311 1.11 27.58 27.72
N GLY A 312 1.88 26.52 27.49
CA GLY A 312 2.85 26.04 28.49
C GLY A 312 4.13 26.88 28.57
N PHE A 313 4.30 27.85 27.68
CA PHE A 313 5.48 28.72 27.67
C PHE A 313 5.09 30.11 28.21
N GLU A 314 5.71 30.50 29.34
CA GLU A 314 5.61 31.88 29.82
C GLU A 314 6.50 32.78 28.96
N ALA A 315 5.94 33.89 28.47
CA ALA A 315 6.71 34.93 27.76
C ALA A 315 7.75 35.50 28.71
N GLY A 316 8.94 34.88 28.74
CA GLY A 316 9.99 35.20 29.68
C GLY A 316 10.65 36.52 29.32
N THR A 317 10.85 37.40 30.30
CA THR A 317 11.70 38.59 30.20
C THR A 317 13.20 38.28 30.28
N GLY A 318 13.58 37.03 30.03
CA GLY A 318 14.94 36.51 30.21
C GLY A 318 15.78 36.53 28.94
N LYS A 319 16.97 35.94 29.04
CA LYS A 319 17.93 35.77 27.92
C LYS A 319 17.31 34.94 26.77
N ILE A 320 17.56 35.35 25.52
CA ILE A 320 17.11 34.59 24.32
C ILE A 320 17.73 33.20 24.36
N LYS A 321 16.91 32.17 24.26
CA LYS A 321 17.28 30.75 24.35
C LYS A 321 17.64 30.20 22.96
N GLY A 322 18.75 29.45 22.90
CA GLY A 322 19.10 28.67 21.71
C GLY A 322 18.45 27.30 21.68
N LEU A 323 18.61 26.58 20.56
CA LEU A 323 18.04 25.24 20.39
C LEU A 323 18.48 24.26 21.50
N THR A 324 19.75 24.33 21.93
CA THR A 324 20.31 23.45 22.98
C THR A 324 19.59 23.59 24.33
N ASP A 325 19.06 24.80 24.62
CA ASP A 325 18.36 25.10 25.87
C ASP A 325 17.00 24.42 25.93
N PHE A 326 16.39 24.16 24.76
CA PHE A 326 15.09 23.51 24.63
C PHE A 326 15.13 21.99 24.52
N LEU A 327 16.27 21.39 24.17
CA LEU A 327 16.34 19.94 23.94
C LEU A 327 15.98 19.10 25.16
N ASN A 328 16.15 19.62 26.37
CA ASN A 328 15.79 18.95 27.62
C ASN A 328 14.37 19.29 28.11
N ASP A 329 13.65 20.15 27.40
CA ASP A 329 12.29 20.58 27.76
C ASP A 329 11.24 19.69 27.06
N TRP A 330 10.45 18.95 27.85
CA TRP A 330 9.41 18.08 27.31
C TRP A 330 8.29 18.87 26.62
N GLN A 331 8.03 20.11 27.04
CA GLN A 331 7.01 20.97 26.41
C GLN A 331 7.42 21.36 24.99
N PHE A 332 8.70 21.61 24.77
CA PHE A 332 9.25 21.83 23.44
C PHE A 332 9.09 20.61 22.51
N TRP A 333 9.24 19.43 23.04
CA TRP A 333 9.00 18.21 22.25
C TRP A 333 7.53 18.01 21.91
N ASN A 334 6.57 18.44 22.75
CA ASN A 334 5.15 18.45 22.40
C ASN A 334 4.86 19.38 21.21
N LEU A 335 5.40 20.61 21.21
CA LEU A 335 5.27 21.52 20.07
C LEU A 335 5.89 20.93 18.80
N THR A 336 7.08 20.32 18.92
CA THR A 336 7.78 19.65 17.83
C THR A 336 6.96 18.50 17.27
N PHE A 337 6.34 17.70 18.12
CA PHE A 337 5.46 16.59 17.77
C PHE A 337 4.21 17.09 17.03
N ASP A 338 3.55 18.12 17.55
CA ASP A 338 2.38 18.70 16.92
C ASP A 338 2.71 19.24 15.53
N MET A 339 3.79 20.02 15.37
CA MET A 339 4.23 20.55 14.08
C MET A 339 4.60 19.44 13.09
N PHE A 340 5.29 18.39 13.57
CA PHE A 340 5.64 17.24 12.74
C PHE A 340 4.39 16.54 12.20
N PHE A 341 3.38 16.27 13.06
CA PHE A 341 2.17 15.58 12.64
C PHE A 341 1.23 16.45 11.79
N ILE A 342 1.15 17.77 12.01
CA ILE A 342 0.48 18.68 11.07
C ILE A 342 1.04 18.48 9.67
N ALA A 343 2.36 18.45 9.53
CA ALA A 343 3.05 18.29 8.27
C ALA A 343 2.86 16.88 7.67
N VAL A 344 2.92 15.82 8.49
CA VAL A 344 2.66 14.43 8.05
C VAL A 344 1.26 14.30 7.47
N PHE A 345 0.23 14.81 8.16
CA PHE A 345 -1.15 14.78 7.69
C PHE A 345 -1.36 15.67 6.46
N GLY A 346 -0.62 16.77 6.35
CA GLY A 346 -0.57 17.61 5.15
C GLY A 346 -0.08 16.84 3.91
N GLY A 347 0.96 16.01 4.07
CA GLY A 347 1.44 15.11 3.01
C GLY A 347 0.41 14.04 2.63
N ILE A 348 -0.27 13.44 3.61
CA ILE A 348 -1.36 12.47 3.40
C ILE A 348 -2.55 13.12 2.70
N PHE A 349 -2.83 14.39 2.95
CA PHE A 349 -3.91 15.15 2.35
C PHE A 349 -3.63 15.52 0.88
N THR A 350 -2.44 16.06 0.58
CA THR A 350 -2.13 16.66 -0.72
C THR A 350 -1.77 15.64 -1.81
N VAL A 351 -1.08 14.54 -1.46
CA VAL A 351 -0.64 13.53 -2.45
C VAL A 351 -1.81 12.88 -3.20
N PRO A 352 -2.91 12.41 -2.53
CA PRO A 352 -4.05 11.86 -3.23
C PRO A 352 -4.76 12.88 -4.14
N LEU A 353 -4.87 14.14 -3.69
CA LEU A 353 -5.53 15.19 -4.48
C LEU A 353 -4.76 15.50 -5.76
N ASN A 354 -3.43 15.59 -5.70
CA ASN A 354 -2.58 15.75 -6.89
C ASN A 354 -2.70 14.55 -7.85
N ALA A 355 -2.69 13.33 -7.32
CA ALA A 355 -2.86 12.13 -8.13
C ALA A 355 -4.26 12.08 -8.78
N MET A 356 -5.32 12.52 -8.10
CA MET A 356 -6.68 12.64 -8.65
C MET A 356 -6.75 13.63 -9.81
N ILE A 357 -6.15 14.82 -9.66
CA ILE A 357 -6.08 15.81 -10.74
C ILE A 357 -5.44 15.17 -11.98
N GLN A 358 -4.33 14.46 -11.82
CA GLN A 358 -3.56 13.87 -12.91
C GLN A 358 -4.22 12.65 -13.55
N SER A 359 -5.01 11.88 -12.81
CA SER A 359 -5.68 10.68 -13.32
C SER A 359 -7.05 10.96 -13.96
N HIS A 360 -7.80 11.95 -13.45
CA HIS A 360 -9.17 12.27 -13.89
C HIS A 360 -9.26 13.57 -14.70
N GLY A 361 -8.22 14.41 -14.68
CA GLY A 361 -8.16 15.61 -15.49
C GLY A 361 -8.07 15.30 -16.99
N ASP A 362 -8.66 16.16 -17.81
CA ASP A 362 -8.56 16.07 -19.27
C ASP A 362 -7.09 16.14 -19.70
N LYS A 363 -6.61 15.05 -20.31
CA LYS A 363 -5.21 14.92 -20.75
C LYS A 363 -4.83 15.97 -21.79
N SER A 364 -5.80 16.47 -22.58
CA SER A 364 -5.59 17.53 -23.58
C SER A 364 -5.38 18.90 -22.96
N GLN A 365 -5.78 19.12 -21.71
CA GLN A 365 -5.71 20.38 -21.00
C GLN A 365 -4.95 20.28 -19.66
N MET A 366 -4.18 19.20 -19.46
CA MET A 366 -3.56 18.90 -18.17
C MET A 366 -2.67 20.04 -17.65
N ALA A 367 -1.87 20.64 -18.51
CA ALA A 367 -0.98 21.72 -18.09
C ALA A 367 -1.76 22.99 -17.69
N ARG A 368 -2.89 23.30 -18.35
CA ARG A 368 -3.80 24.39 -17.96
C ARG A 368 -4.51 24.11 -16.63
N ILE A 369 -4.88 22.85 -16.39
CA ILE A 369 -5.46 22.44 -15.09
C ILE A 369 -4.44 22.65 -13.95
N ILE A 370 -3.18 22.28 -14.16
CA ILE A 370 -2.10 22.49 -13.19
C ILE A 370 -1.79 23.97 -13.03
N ALA A 371 -1.87 24.77 -14.10
CA ALA A 371 -1.73 26.21 -14.03
C ALA A 371 -2.84 26.84 -13.18
N ALA A 372 -4.10 26.39 -13.32
CA ALA A 372 -5.20 26.82 -12.46
C ALA A 372 -4.94 26.46 -10.98
N ASN A 373 -4.41 25.26 -10.70
CA ASN A 373 -4.00 24.88 -9.34
C ASN A 373 -2.93 25.84 -8.77
N SER A 374 -1.91 26.19 -9.56
CA SER A 374 -0.87 27.13 -9.13
C SER A 374 -1.41 28.54 -8.88
N ILE A 375 -2.31 29.02 -9.74
CA ILE A 375 -3.00 30.32 -9.59
C ILE A 375 -3.81 30.35 -8.28
N MET A 376 -4.63 29.31 -8.05
CA MET A 376 -5.45 29.23 -6.84
C MET A 376 -4.60 29.11 -5.58
N ASN A 377 -3.53 28.34 -5.62
CA ASN A 377 -2.59 28.23 -4.49
C ASN A 377 -1.98 29.60 -4.15
N ALA A 378 -1.50 30.36 -5.15
CA ALA A 378 -0.95 31.69 -4.95
C ALA A 378 -1.99 32.67 -4.39
N LEU A 379 -3.23 32.62 -4.90
CA LEU A 379 -4.34 33.44 -4.42
C LEU A 379 -4.67 33.14 -2.95
N PHE A 380 -4.79 31.84 -2.59
CA PHE A 380 -5.10 31.44 -1.22
C PHE A 380 -3.98 31.80 -0.24
N MET A 381 -2.70 31.63 -0.65
CA MET A 381 -1.56 32.06 0.15
C MET A 381 -1.58 33.59 0.41
N ALA A 382 -1.85 34.38 -0.64
CA ALA A 382 -1.94 35.83 -0.52
C ALA A 382 -3.09 36.26 0.39
N VAL A 383 -4.28 35.68 0.23
CA VAL A 383 -5.45 35.93 1.08
C VAL A 383 -5.13 35.55 2.54
N GLY A 384 -4.54 34.40 2.78
CA GLY A 384 -4.13 33.97 4.13
C GLY A 384 -3.14 34.96 4.78
N ALA A 385 -2.12 35.38 4.04
CA ALA A 385 -1.14 36.34 4.52
C ALA A 385 -1.77 37.70 4.85
N ILE A 386 -2.69 38.20 4.00
CA ILE A 386 -3.40 39.47 4.22
C ILE A 386 -4.30 39.38 5.46
N LEU A 387 -5.09 38.31 5.60
CA LEU A 387 -5.98 38.13 6.75
C LEU A 387 -5.20 38.09 8.07
N VAL A 388 -4.05 37.39 8.09
CA VAL A 388 -3.20 37.37 9.27
C VAL A 388 -2.55 38.73 9.53
N ALA A 389 -2.07 39.40 8.49
CA ALA A 389 -1.52 40.76 8.65
C ALA A 389 -2.54 41.74 9.25
N ILE A 390 -3.78 41.70 8.76
CA ILE A 390 -4.88 42.50 9.32
C ILE A 390 -5.13 42.08 10.79
N GLY A 391 -5.18 40.77 11.08
CA GLY A 391 -5.37 40.26 12.43
C GLY A 391 -4.30 40.77 13.41
N CYS A 392 -3.03 40.68 13.00
CA CYS A 392 -1.91 41.10 13.84
C CYS A 392 -1.77 42.62 13.95
N MET A 393 -1.95 43.40 12.86
CA MET A 393 -1.73 44.83 12.85
C MET A 393 -2.92 45.60 13.43
N VAL A 394 -4.18 45.23 13.05
CA VAL A 394 -5.39 45.98 13.45
C VAL A 394 -5.93 45.43 14.78
N PHE A 395 -6.05 44.12 14.91
CA PHE A 395 -6.66 43.47 16.08
C PHE A 395 -5.62 43.03 17.14
N LYS A 396 -4.32 43.24 16.90
CA LYS A 396 -3.22 42.87 17.80
C LYS A 396 -3.27 41.40 18.28
N VAL A 397 -3.68 40.52 17.36
CA VAL A 397 -3.81 39.07 17.66
C VAL A 397 -2.45 38.47 17.89
N ALA A 398 -2.25 37.81 19.04
CA ALA A 398 -1.03 37.11 19.37
C ALA A 398 -0.84 35.83 18.50
N ALA A 399 0.41 35.43 18.23
CA ALA A 399 0.71 34.31 17.37
C ALA A 399 0.03 32.97 17.74
N PRO A 400 -0.17 32.58 19.01
CA PRO A 400 -0.96 31.38 19.35
C PRO A 400 -2.42 31.46 18.91
N LEU A 401 -3.07 32.65 19.00
CA LEU A 401 -4.44 32.82 18.54
C LEU A 401 -4.58 32.70 17.01
N VAL A 402 -3.53 33.04 16.25
CA VAL A 402 -3.49 32.78 14.81
C VAL A 402 -3.55 31.26 14.55
N PHE A 403 -2.86 30.45 15.35
CA PHE A 403 -2.96 28.98 15.22
C PHE A 403 -4.36 28.46 15.54
N LEU A 404 -5.07 29.07 16.51
CA LEU A 404 -6.49 28.74 16.75
C LEU A 404 -7.36 29.07 15.53
N TRP A 405 -7.18 30.23 14.90
CA TRP A 405 -7.91 30.57 13.67
C TRP A 405 -7.65 29.59 12.55
N ILE A 406 -6.40 29.16 12.38
CA ILE A 406 -6.05 28.10 11.41
C ILE A 406 -6.71 26.79 11.78
N ALA A 407 -6.75 26.39 13.06
CA ALA A 407 -7.42 25.18 13.52
C ALA A 407 -8.91 25.22 13.17
N LEU A 408 -9.59 26.32 13.47
CA LEU A 408 -11.01 26.52 13.14
C LEU A 408 -11.24 26.48 11.62
N PHE A 409 -10.38 27.13 10.84
CA PHE A 409 -10.42 27.05 9.37
C PHE A 409 -10.24 25.62 8.89
N ASN A 410 -9.27 24.88 9.42
CA ASN A 410 -9.07 23.47 9.09
C ASN A 410 -10.28 22.61 9.45
N PHE A 411 -10.98 22.87 10.56
CA PHE A 411 -12.23 22.18 10.89
C PHE A 411 -13.34 22.49 9.87
N VAL A 412 -13.44 23.72 9.39
CA VAL A 412 -14.36 24.07 8.28
C VAL A 412 -14.00 23.27 7.02
N VAL A 413 -12.71 23.17 6.70
CA VAL A 413 -12.22 22.35 5.58
C VAL A 413 -12.56 20.87 5.79
N VAL A 414 -12.40 20.34 7.01
CA VAL A 414 -12.80 18.95 7.35
C VAL A 414 -14.27 18.73 7.08
N VAL A 415 -15.14 19.61 7.60
CA VAL A 415 -16.58 19.52 7.39
C VAL A 415 -16.91 19.57 5.90
N TYR A 416 -16.33 20.50 5.16
CA TYR A 416 -16.50 20.62 3.72
C TYR A 416 -16.05 19.35 2.97
N VAL A 417 -14.87 18.82 3.28
CA VAL A 417 -14.36 17.56 2.68
C VAL A 417 -15.25 16.37 3.02
N CYS A 418 -15.77 16.30 4.24
CA CYS A 418 -16.69 15.23 4.64
C CYS A 418 -18.03 15.31 3.89
N PHE A 419 -18.55 16.52 3.65
CA PHE A 419 -19.75 16.72 2.82
C PHE A 419 -19.53 16.39 1.35
N LEU A 420 -18.34 16.69 0.81
CA LEU A 420 -18.00 16.41 -0.58
C LEU A 420 -17.70 14.92 -0.83
N LEU A 421 -17.12 14.25 0.15
CA LEU A 421 -16.62 12.87 0.05
C LEU A 421 -17.21 11.99 1.18
N PRO A 422 -18.54 11.91 1.35
CA PRO A 422 -19.13 11.12 2.42
C PRO A 422 -18.77 9.64 2.29
N ASP A 423 -18.71 9.12 1.06
CA ASP A 423 -18.28 7.75 0.78
C ASP A 423 -16.82 7.49 1.19
N ALA A 424 -15.94 8.46 1.00
CA ALA A 424 -14.52 8.34 1.37
C ALA A 424 -14.34 8.35 2.90
N LEU A 425 -15.08 9.20 3.60
CA LEU A 425 -15.09 9.24 5.06
C LEU A 425 -15.59 7.91 5.64
N LEU A 426 -16.77 7.44 5.20
CA LEU A 426 -17.34 6.18 5.66
C LEU A 426 -16.40 4.99 5.37
N ARG A 427 -15.83 4.93 4.16
CA ARG A 427 -14.83 3.90 3.83
C ARG A 427 -13.61 3.97 4.74
N GLY A 428 -13.11 5.17 5.03
CA GLY A 428 -11.98 5.40 5.93
C GLY A 428 -12.26 4.87 7.34
N VAL A 429 -13.42 5.22 7.90
CA VAL A 429 -13.87 4.77 9.22
C VAL A 429 -14.04 3.25 9.26
N PHE A 430 -14.79 2.66 8.31
CA PHE A 430 -14.95 1.20 8.26
C PHE A 430 -13.63 0.48 8.03
N ARG A 431 -12.75 1.01 7.17
CA ARG A 431 -11.42 0.44 6.94
C ARG A 431 -10.58 0.44 8.22
N PHE A 432 -10.58 1.54 8.97
CA PHE A 432 -9.88 1.64 10.25
C PHE A 432 -10.42 0.60 11.25
N ILE A 433 -11.73 0.54 11.44
CA ILE A 433 -12.40 -0.42 12.33
C ILE A 433 -12.05 -1.87 11.93
N LEU A 434 -12.14 -2.19 10.64
CA LEU A 434 -11.88 -3.54 10.13
C LEU A 434 -10.40 -3.93 10.26
N ILE A 435 -9.46 -2.99 10.03
CA ILE A 435 -8.03 -3.23 10.24
C ILE A 435 -7.74 -3.46 11.72
N PHE A 436 -8.30 -2.63 12.60
CA PHE A 436 -8.07 -2.70 14.03
C PHE A 436 -8.64 -3.99 14.63
N LEU A 437 -9.91 -4.29 14.35
CA LEU A 437 -10.59 -5.46 14.89
C LEU A 437 -10.16 -6.77 14.22
N PHE A 438 -10.18 -6.83 12.87
CA PHE A 438 -9.97 -8.08 12.12
C PHE A 438 -8.56 -8.19 11.51
N ARG A 439 -7.68 -7.23 11.77
CA ARG A 439 -6.29 -7.23 11.24
C ARG A 439 -6.26 -7.52 9.74
N VAL A 440 -7.16 -6.87 8.98
CA VAL A 440 -7.37 -7.12 7.55
C VAL A 440 -6.10 -6.86 6.76
N LYS A 441 -5.70 -7.83 5.95
CA LYS A 441 -4.60 -7.73 4.99
C LYS A 441 -5.15 -7.80 3.57
N VAL A 442 -4.70 -6.89 2.71
CA VAL A 442 -5.09 -6.87 1.30
C VAL A 442 -3.85 -7.12 0.44
N ALA A 443 -3.97 -8.02 -0.54
CA ALA A 443 -2.92 -8.33 -1.51
C ALA A 443 -3.47 -8.22 -2.94
N GLY A 444 -2.62 -7.83 -3.90
CA GLY A 444 -2.96 -7.76 -5.32
C GLY A 444 -3.89 -6.61 -5.70
N LEU A 445 -3.96 -5.54 -4.90
CA LEU A 445 -4.87 -4.42 -5.18
C LEU A 445 -4.60 -3.72 -6.52
N GLU A 446 -3.36 -3.79 -7.01
CA GLU A 446 -2.93 -3.32 -8.32
C GLU A 446 -3.67 -4.00 -9.49
N ASN A 447 -4.23 -5.19 -9.29
CA ASN A 447 -5.00 -5.90 -10.29
C ASN A 447 -6.37 -5.25 -10.54
N PHE A 448 -6.87 -4.46 -9.59
CA PHE A 448 -8.11 -3.72 -9.76
C PHE A 448 -8.00 -2.69 -10.89
N SER A 449 -6.93 -1.90 -10.91
CA SER A 449 -6.68 -0.92 -11.98
C SER A 449 -6.40 -1.59 -13.33
N LYS A 450 -5.75 -2.77 -13.33
CA LYS A 450 -5.49 -3.54 -14.56
C LYS A 450 -6.74 -4.13 -15.21
N ALA A 451 -7.81 -4.27 -14.45
CA ALA A 451 -9.07 -4.84 -14.96
C ALA A 451 -9.82 -3.91 -15.95
N GLY A 452 -9.50 -2.59 -15.96
CA GLY A 452 -10.10 -1.62 -16.85
C GLY A 452 -11.47 -1.13 -16.36
N LYS A 453 -12.34 -0.71 -17.31
CA LYS A 453 -13.64 -0.09 -17.01
C LYS A 453 -14.76 -1.12 -16.87
N ARG A 454 -14.90 -2.04 -17.85
CA ARG A 454 -15.96 -3.06 -17.91
C ARG A 454 -15.59 -4.28 -17.08
N VAL A 455 -15.96 -4.28 -15.80
CA VAL A 455 -15.47 -5.31 -14.87
C VAL A 455 -16.62 -5.95 -14.10
N MET A 456 -16.65 -7.28 -14.10
CA MET A 456 -17.45 -8.07 -13.19
C MET A 456 -16.53 -8.63 -12.09
N ILE A 457 -16.71 -8.15 -10.87
CA ILE A 457 -15.98 -8.61 -9.69
C ILE A 457 -16.75 -9.79 -9.10
N ILE A 458 -16.05 -10.90 -8.89
CA ILE A 458 -16.61 -12.11 -8.27
C ILE A 458 -15.82 -12.47 -7.03
N ALA A 459 -16.51 -12.91 -5.97
CA ALA A 459 -15.86 -13.35 -4.75
C ALA A 459 -16.59 -14.55 -4.13
N ASN A 460 -15.86 -15.33 -3.31
CA ASN A 460 -16.46 -16.35 -2.44
C ASN A 460 -17.23 -15.67 -1.31
N HIS A 461 -18.33 -16.31 -0.86
CA HIS A 461 -19.25 -15.76 0.14
C HIS A 461 -19.29 -16.60 1.41
N THR A 462 -18.54 -16.18 2.44
CA THR A 462 -18.32 -16.97 3.66
C THR A 462 -18.88 -16.34 4.92
N SER A 463 -19.20 -15.04 4.88
CA SER A 463 -19.67 -14.27 6.04
C SER A 463 -20.53 -13.08 5.62
N LEU A 464 -21.35 -12.58 6.52
CA LEU A 464 -22.05 -11.29 6.37
C LEU A 464 -21.09 -10.09 6.22
N LEU A 465 -19.85 -10.23 6.67
CA LEU A 465 -18.81 -9.19 6.55
C LEU A 465 -18.27 -9.04 5.12
N ASP A 466 -18.44 -10.05 4.24
CA ASP A 466 -17.76 -10.08 2.95
C ASP A 466 -18.08 -8.88 2.06
N GLY A 467 -19.35 -8.47 2.03
CA GLY A 467 -19.76 -7.28 1.29
C GLY A 467 -19.09 -6.00 1.82
N LEU A 468 -19.11 -5.81 3.14
CA LEU A 468 -18.50 -4.67 3.81
C LEU A 468 -16.98 -4.64 3.60
N LEU A 469 -16.32 -5.82 3.67
CA LEU A 469 -14.88 -5.94 3.42
C LEU A 469 -14.53 -5.49 2.01
N ILE A 470 -15.26 -5.95 0.99
CA ILE A 470 -15.01 -5.53 -0.39
C ILE A 470 -15.32 -4.04 -0.56
N ALA A 471 -16.46 -3.55 -0.06
CA ALA A 471 -16.83 -2.14 -0.16
C ALA A 471 -15.81 -1.20 0.49
N ALA A 472 -15.29 -1.56 1.66
CA ALA A 472 -14.32 -0.75 2.40
C ALA A 472 -12.93 -0.75 1.79
N PHE A 473 -12.49 -1.88 1.20
CA PHE A 473 -11.08 -2.03 0.78
C PHE A 473 -10.86 -1.85 -0.72
N MET A 474 -11.91 -1.88 -1.56
CA MET A 474 -11.75 -1.57 -2.98
C MET A 474 -11.62 -0.07 -3.21
N PRO A 475 -10.84 0.35 -4.26
CA PRO A 475 -10.49 1.77 -4.45
C PRO A 475 -11.66 2.66 -4.85
N GLU A 476 -12.59 2.11 -5.62
CA GLU A 476 -13.71 2.84 -6.23
C GLU A 476 -15.06 2.35 -5.71
N LYS A 477 -16.08 3.17 -5.90
CA LYS A 477 -17.47 2.78 -5.64
C LYS A 477 -17.92 1.80 -6.71
N MET A 478 -18.50 0.68 -6.28
CA MET A 478 -18.96 -0.39 -7.16
C MET A 478 -20.46 -0.60 -6.99
N LYS A 479 -21.08 -1.15 -8.02
CA LYS A 479 -22.49 -1.55 -7.96
C LYS A 479 -22.60 -2.97 -7.45
N PHE A 480 -23.22 -3.15 -6.29
CA PHE A 480 -23.43 -4.47 -5.68
C PHE A 480 -24.77 -5.06 -6.09
N ALA A 481 -24.73 -6.27 -6.63
CA ALA A 481 -25.91 -7.08 -6.89
C ALA A 481 -26.39 -7.73 -5.59
N ILE A 482 -27.46 -7.21 -4.98
CA ILE A 482 -27.98 -7.65 -3.67
C ILE A 482 -29.43 -8.10 -3.80
N ASN A 483 -29.78 -9.22 -3.13
CA ASN A 483 -31.15 -9.67 -3.05
C ASN A 483 -32.05 -8.60 -2.39
N SER A 484 -33.21 -8.30 -2.99
CA SER A 484 -34.15 -7.28 -2.55
C SER A 484 -34.56 -7.42 -1.09
N ASN A 485 -34.80 -8.66 -0.61
CA ASN A 485 -35.15 -8.94 0.79
C ASN A 485 -34.03 -8.60 1.77
N MET A 486 -32.76 -8.76 1.35
CA MET A 486 -31.59 -8.40 2.17
C MET A 486 -31.37 -6.88 2.18
N ALA A 487 -31.57 -6.21 1.05
CA ALA A 487 -31.39 -4.77 0.94
C ALA A 487 -32.32 -3.95 1.84
N ASN A 488 -33.46 -4.50 2.25
CA ASN A 488 -34.43 -3.82 3.11
C ASN A 488 -34.13 -3.93 4.61
N LYS A 489 -33.13 -4.71 5.01
CA LYS A 489 -32.79 -4.87 6.44
C LYS A 489 -32.14 -3.62 6.99
N TRP A 490 -32.63 -3.09 8.13
CA TRP A 490 -32.19 -1.84 8.74
C TRP A 490 -30.71 -1.82 9.10
N TRP A 491 -30.14 -2.93 9.58
CA TRP A 491 -28.71 -3.03 9.95
C TRP A 491 -27.77 -3.02 8.74
N LEU A 492 -28.30 -3.22 7.54
CA LEU A 492 -27.50 -3.14 6.31
C LEU A 492 -27.41 -1.70 5.75
N LYS A 493 -28.25 -0.77 6.24
CA LYS A 493 -28.30 0.62 5.74
C LYS A 493 -26.94 1.33 5.75
N PRO A 494 -26.11 1.27 6.82
CA PRO A 494 -24.78 1.92 6.81
C PRO A 494 -23.85 1.35 5.74
N PHE A 495 -23.94 0.04 5.46
CA PHE A 495 -23.20 -0.60 4.37
C PHE A 495 -23.69 -0.12 3.00
N LEU A 496 -25.00 0.02 2.83
CA LEU A 496 -25.60 0.44 1.55
C LEU A 496 -25.22 1.87 1.15
N MET A 497 -24.78 2.71 2.12
CA MET A 497 -24.21 4.03 1.84
C MET A 497 -22.84 3.96 1.15
N LEU A 498 -22.08 2.87 1.35
CA LEU A 498 -20.74 2.69 0.76
C LEU A 498 -20.78 2.25 -0.70
N VAL A 499 -21.91 1.75 -1.17
CA VAL A 499 -22.05 1.07 -2.45
C VAL A 499 -23.30 1.53 -3.17
N ASP A 500 -23.26 1.45 -4.50
CA ASP A 500 -24.48 1.55 -5.29
C ASP A 500 -25.15 0.18 -5.35
N VAL A 501 -26.43 0.11 -5.02
CA VAL A 501 -27.15 -1.15 -4.91
C VAL A 501 -27.99 -1.42 -6.15
N TYR A 502 -27.72 -2.52 -6.82
CA TYR A 502 -28.65 -3.16 -7.73
C TYR A 502 -29.49 -4.19 -6.97
N ARG A 503 -30.77 -3.87 -6.74
CA ARG A 503 -31.68 -4.82 -6.12
C ARG A 503 -32.02 -5.90 -7.11
N LEU A 504 -31.61 -7.13 -6.80
CA LEU A 504 -31.96 -8.31 -7.61
C LEU A 504 -33.14 -9.01 -7.01
N ASP A 505 -34.16 -9.21 -7.83
CA ASP A 505 -35.10 -10.29 -7.63
C ASP A 505 -34.52 -11.53 -8.34
N PRO A 506 -34.18 -12.61 -7.61
CA PRO A 506 -33.50 -13.79 -8.18
C PRO A 506 -34.31 -14.47 -9.28
N ILE A 507 -35.60 -14.24 -9.34
CA ILE A 507 -36.54 -14.86 -10.29
C ILE A 507 -36.72 -14.00 -11.54
N SER A 508 -36.33 -12.71 -11.51
CA SER A 508 -36.59 -11.79 -12.62
C SER A 508 -35.48 -11.77 -13.68
N PRO A 509 -35.75 -12.18 -14.94
CA PRO A 509 -34.81 -12.03 -16.06
C PRO A 509 -34.44 -10.57 -16.36
N LEU A 510 -35.32 -9.61 -16.03
CA LEU A 510 -35.10 -8.17 -16.23
C LEU A 510 -33.93 -7.65 -15.41
N ALA A 511 -33.72 -8.16 -14.18
CA ALA A 511 -32.60 -7.79 -13.34
C ALA A 511 -31.24 -8.16 -13.97
N THR A 512 -31.17 -9.36 -14.60
CA THR A 512 -29.95 -9.79 -15.32
C THR A 512 -29.66 -8.89 -16.53
N ARG A 513 -30.72 -8.50 -17.27
CA ARG A 513 -30.59 -7.59 -18.44
C ARG A 513 -30.12 -6.19 -18.01
N ALA A 514 -30.66 -5.67 -16.92
CA ALA A 514 -30.24 -4.38 -16.37
C ALA A 514 -28.75 -4.39 -15.98
N LEU A 515 -28.25 -5.48 -15.35
CA LEU A 515 -26.83 -5.63 -15.01
C LEU A 515 -25.95 -5.73 -16.26
N ILE A 516 -26.38 -6.46 -17.31
CA ILE A 516 -25.65 -6.54 -18.58
C ILE A 516 -25.47 -5.14 -19.18
N ASN A 517 -26.55 -4.33 -19.21
CA ASN A 517 -26.50 -2.96 -19.74
C ASN A 517 -25.59 -2.08 -18.88
N ALA A 518 -25.69 -2.16 -17.56
CA ALA A 518 -24.84 -1.37 -16.68
C ALA A 518 -23.33 -1.68 -16.87
N VAL A 519 -22.97 -2.96 -17.11
CA VAL A 519 -21.57 -3.32 -17.42
C VAL A 519 -21.16 -2.79 -18.79
N LYS A 520 -22.05 -2.83 -19.79
CA LYS A 520 -21.79 -2.24 -21.12
C LYS A 520 -21.56 -0.73 -21.05
N ASP A 521 -22.21 -0.07 -20.09
CA ASP A 521 -22.06 1.35 -19.77
C ASP A 521 -20.84 1.61 -18.84
N ASP A 522 -19.85 0.73 -18.89
CA ASP A 522 -18.58 0.83 -18.16
C ASP A 522 -18.71 0.78 -16.63
N ALA A 523 -19.80 0.26 -16.06
CA ALA A 523 -19.95 0.07 -14.62
C ALA A 523 -19.17 -1.16 -14.12
N LYS A 524 -18.53 -1.01 -12.95
CA LYS A 524 -17.91 -2.13 -12.20
C LYS A 524 -18.98 -2.76 -11.29
N ILE A 525 -19.28 -4.03 -11.50
CA ILE A 525 -20.32 -4.75 -10.77
C ILE A 525 -19.69 -5.82 -9.87
N MET A 526 -20.12 -5.89 -8.61
CA MET A 526 -19.76 -6.92 -7.65
C MET A 526 -20.89 -7.93 -7.50
N ILE A 527 -20.59 -9.20 -7.68
CA ILE A 527 -21.53 -10.31 -7.52
C ILE A 527 -20.88 -11.45 -6.74
N PHE A 528 -21.64 -12.06 -5.82
CA PHE A 528 -21.32 -13.35 -5.23
C PHE A 528 -21.98 -14.46 -6.05
N PRO A 529 -21.21 -15.23 -6.86
CA PRO A 529 -21.80 -16.17 -7.83
C PRO A 529 -22.54 -17.34 -7.17
N GLU A 530 -22.25 -17.61 -5.90
CA GLU A 530 -22.91 -18.62 -5.06
C GLU A 530 -24.34 -18.21 -4.66
N GLY A 531 -24.69 -16.92 -4.79
CA GLY A 531 -26.01 -16.35 -4.47
C GLY A 531 -26.41 -16.40 -3.00
N ARG A 532 -25.59 -17.02 -2.12
CA ARG A 532 -25.80 -17.12 -0.67
C ARG A 532 -24.49 -17.35 0.06
N ILE A 533 -24.48 -17.04 1.37
CA ILE A 533 -23.35 -17.36 2.26
C ILE A 533 -23.22 -18.88 2.36
N THR A 534 -21.98 -19.39 2.25
CA THR A 534 -21.70 -20.83 2.33
C THR A 534 -22.08 -21.41 3.69
N ILE A 535 -22.74 -22.56 3.64
CA ILE A 535 -23.07 -23.39 4.83
C ILE A 535 -22.16 -24.63 4.92
N THR A 536 -21.31 -24.83 3.90
CA THR A 536 -20.38 -25.96 3.82
C THR A 536 -18.94 -25.58 4.06
N GLY A 537 -18.58 -24.29 3.92
CA GLY A 537 -17.20 -23.80 4.00
C GLY A 537 -16.41 -23.99 2.69
N SER A 538 -16.98 -24.64 1.70
CA SER A 538 -16.43 -24.88 0.37
C SER A 538 -17.23 -24.13 -0.68
N LEU A 539 -16.70 -24.05 -1.90
CA LEU A 539 -17.39 -23.45 -3.04
C LEU A 539 -18.70 -24.22 -3.31
N MET A 540 -19.81 -23.51 -3.31
CA MET A 540 -21.12 -24.08 -3.58
C MET A 540 -21.47 -24.00 -5.07
N LYS A 541 -22.67 -24.42 -5.41
CA LYS A 541 -23.22 -24.33 -6.76
C LYS A 541 -23.20 -22.87 -7.23
N ILE A 542 -22.68 -22.66 -8.43
CA ILE A 542 -22.68 -21.36 -9.11
C ILE A 542 -23.96 -21.26 -9.96
N TYR A 543 -24.62 -20.11 -9.87
CA TYR A 543 -25.80 -19.82 -10.67
C TYR A 543 -25.42 -19.36 -12.08
N GLU A 544 -26.33 -19.57 -13.05
CA GLU A 544 -26.14 -19.21 -14.47
C GLU A 544 -26.05 -17.68 -14.68
N GLY A 545 -26.76 -16.89 -13.86
CA GLY A 545 -26.89 -15.43 -14.01
C GLY A 545 -25.58 -14.69 -14.12
N PRO A 546 -24.64 -14.83 -13.16
CA PRO A 546 -23.32 -14.19 -13.22
C PRO A 546 -22.55 -14.54 -14.51
N GLY A 547 -22.58 -15.80 -14.94
CA GLY A 547 -21.96 -16.23 -16.18
C GLY A 547 -22.57 -15.58 -17.43
N MET A 548 -23.88 -15.46 -17.46
CA MET A 548 -24.60 -14.79 -18.55
C MET A 548 -24.32 -13.28 -18.61
N ILE A 549 -24.12 -12.64 -17.44
CA ILE A 549 -23.74 -11.22 -17.40
C ILE A 549 -22.35 -11.06 -18.01
N ALA A 550 -21.38 -11.88 -17.61
CA ALA A 550 -20.02 -11.84 -18.14
C ALA A 550 -19.98 -12.07 -19.67
N ASP A 551 -20.66 -13.11 -20.13
CA ASP A 551 -20.72 -13.51 -21.53
C ASP A 551 -21.33 -12.42 -22.44
N LYS A 552 -22.50 -11.88 -22.06
CA LYS A 552 -23.22 -10.90 -22.90
C LYS A 552 -22.69 -9.47 -22.79
N SER A 553 -21.98 -9.13 -21.74
CA SER A 553 -21.40 -7.80 -21.57
C SER A 553 -19.97 -7.69 -22.08
N GLY A 554 -19.29 -8.82 -22.32
CA GLY A 554 -17.86 -8.83 -22.62
C GLY A 554 -16.98 -8.34 -21.47
N ALA A 555 -17.44 -8.49 -20.21
CA ALA A 555 -16.75 -8.00 -19.03
C ALA A 555 -15.45 -8.76 -18.75
N MET A 556 -14.45 -8.04 -18.28
CA MET A 556 -13.30 -8.65 -17.57
C MET A 556 -13.76 -9.17 -16.22
N ILE A 557 -13.39 -10.40 -15.89
CA ILE A 557 -13.66 -10.99 -14.57
C ILE A 557 -12.50 -10.69 -13.65
N LEU A 558 -12.79 -10.10 -12.48
CA LEU A 558 -11.84 -9.85 -11.42
C LEU A 558 -12.17 -10.73 -10.20
N PRO A 559 -11.48 -11.87 -10.02
CA PRO A 559 -11.74 -12.75 -8.88
C PRO A 559 -11.11 -12.18 -7.61
N ILE A 560 -11.85 -12.18 -6.51
CA ILE A 560 -11.39 -11.77 -5.18
C ILE A 560 -11.63 -12.90 -4.19
N ARG A 561 -10.58 -13.34 -3.49
CA ARG A 561 -10.70 -14.29 -2.39
C ARG A 561 -10.75 -13.57 -1.06
N ILE A 562 -11.74 -13.91 -0.25
CA ILE A 562 -11.84 -13.55 1.16
C ILE A 562 -11.53 -14.80 2.00
N GLU A 563 -10.46 -14.73 2.81
CA GLU A 563 -10.03 -15.81 3.70
C GLU A 563 -10.00 -15.31 5.14
N GLY A 564 -10.51 -16.10 6.07
CA GLY A 564 -10.56 -15.79 7.49
C GLY A 564 -11.93 -15.33 8.00
N ALA A 565 -12.76 -14.72 7.13
CA ALA A 565 -14.11 -14.27 7.50
C ALA A 565 -15.04 -15.42 7.90
N GLN A 566 -14.80 -16.62 7.39
CA GLN A 566 -15.54 -17.85 7.79
C GLN A 566 -15.39 -18.21 9.27
N TYR A 567 -14.33 -17.76 9.94
CA TYR A 567 -14.08 -18.00 11.36
C TYR A 567 -14.69 -16.92 12.25
N SER A 568 -15.36 -15.91 11.71
CA SER A 568 -16.05 -14.88 12.48
C SER A 568 -17.41 -15.37 12.96
N HIS A 569 -17.94 -14.79 14.02
CA HIS A 569 -19.30 -15.02 14.49
C HIS A 569 -20.39 -14.57 13.49
N PHE A 570 -19.99 -13.80 12.47
CA PHE A 570 -20.84 -13.35 11.36
C PHE A 570 -20.96 -14.38 10.22
N SER A 571 -20.33 -15.56 10.37
CA SER A 571 -20.43 -16.68 9.43
C SER A 571 -21.55 -17.66 9.81
N TYR A 572 -22.20 -18.26 8.83
CA TYR A 572 -23.16 -19.35 9.04
C TYR A 572 -22.47 -20.68 9.43
N LEU A 573 -21.15 -20.72 9.43
CA LEU A 573 -20.35 -21.88 9.83
C LEU A 573 -20.07 -21.93 11.34
N ARG A 574 -20.66 -21.05 12.16
CA ARG A 574 -20.42 -20.94 13.61
C ARG A 574 -20.63 -22.24 14.40
N HIS A 575 -21.44 -23.15 13.89
CA HIS A 575 -21.69 -24.45 14.52
C HIS A 575 -20.77 -25.58 13.99
N LYS A 576 -20.07 -25.33 12.89
CA LYS A 576 -19.17 -26.31 12.23
C LYS A 576 -17.70 -25.99 12.41
N LEU A 577 -17.35 -24.73 12.56
CA LEU A 577 -16.00 -24.25 12.75
C LEU A 577 -15.86 -23.54 14.09
N ARG A 578 -14.66 -23.57 14.64
CA ARG A 578 -14.32 -22.75 15.81
C ARG A 578 -14.34 -21.28 15.40
N THR A 579 -15.30 -20.52 15.92
CA THR A 579 -15.41 -19.09 15.66
C THR A 579 -14.59 -18.26 16.65
N GLN A 580 -14.19 -17.08 16.19
CA GLN A 580 -13.49 -16.04 16.96
C GLN A 580 -14.23 -14.72 16.73
N TRP A 581 -14.22 -13.82 17.73
CA TRP A 581 -14.82 -12.50 17.55
C TRP A 581 -14.11 -11.71 16.45
N PHE A 582 -12.79 -11.69 16.46
CA PHE A 582 -11.96 -10.91 15.56
C PHE A 582 -10.86 -11.79 14.92
N PRO A 583 -11.21 -12.71 14.00
CA PRO A 583 -10.22 -13.49 13.28
C PRO A 583 -9.44 -12.59 12.30
N GLN A 584 -8.20 -12.95 12.01
CA GLN A 584 -7.46 -12.29 10.96
C GLN A 584 -8.09 -12.59 9.59
N ILE A 585 -8.38 -11.53 8.80
CA ILE A 585 -8.97 -11.66 7.47
C ILE A 585 -7.95 -11.24 6.41
N THR A 586 -7.91 -11.98 5.31
CA THR A 586 -7.09 -11.65 4.13
C THR A 586 -7.98 -11.51 2.90
N ILE A 587 -7.81 -10.41 2.16
CA ILE A 587 -8.46 -10.16 0.88
C ILE A 587 -7.37 -10.26 -0.19
N THR A 588 -7.52 -11.15 -1.17
CA THR A 588 -6.60 -11.31 -2.28
C THR A 588 -7.30 -11.01 -3.59
N VAL A 589 -6.88 -9.94 -4.26
CA VAL A 589 -7.38 -9.55 -5.59
C VAL A 589 -6.51 -10.25 -6.62
N MET A 590 -7.11 -11.19 -7.37
CA MET A 590 -6.43 -11.98 -8.38
C MET A 590 -6.26 -11.19 -9.69
N PRO A 591 -5.35 -11.61 -10.59
CA PRO A 591 -5.25 -11.00 -11.91
C PRO A 591 -6.59 -11.08 -12.67
N PRO A 592 -6.97 -10.03 -13.41
CA PRO A 592 -8.18 -10.02 -14.20
C PRO A 592 -8.10 -11.07 -15.33
N ARG A 593 -9.25 -11.66 -15.66
CA ARG A 593 -9.37 -12.72 -16.67
C ARG A 593 -10.43 -12.35 -17.68
N ARG A 594 -10.14 -12.58 -18.96
CA ARG A 594 -11.13 -12.43 -20.01
C ARG A 594 -12.09 -13.62 -19.99
N PHE A 595 -13.36 -13.33 -20.15
CA PHE A 595 -14.39 -14.35 -20.25
C PHE A 595 -14.68 -14.60 -21.73
N GLU A 596 -14.37 -15.79 -22.21
CA GLU A 596 -14.60 -16.18 -23.59
C GLU A 596 -15.23 -17.57 -23.63
N LEU A 597 -16.27 -17.71 -24.37
CA LEU A 597 -16.93 -18.97 -24.70
C LEU A 597 -17.03 -19.10 -26.20
N PRO A 598 -16.78 -20.29 -26.75
CA PRO A 598 -16.96 -20.57 -28.19
C PRO A 598 -18.38 -20.28 -28.67
N ASP A 599 -18.50 -19.73 -29.88
CA ASP A 599 -19.79 -19.27 -30.42
C ASP A 599 -20.75 -20.40 -30.78
N HIS A 600 -20.23 -21.63 -30.96
CA HIS A 600 -21.08 -22.81 -31.28
C HIS A 600 -22.03 -23.22 -30.15
N TYR A 601 -21.86 -22.71 -28.93
CA TYR A 601 -22.79 -22.96 -27.84
C TYR A 601 -23.99 -21.99 -27.93
N SER A 602 -25.21 -22.53 -27.90
CA SER A 602 -26.45 -21.75 -27.91
C SER A 602 -27.48 -22.25 -26.87
N GLY A 603 -28.46 -21.43 -26.57
CA GLY A 603 -29.61 -21.78 -25.73
C GLY A 603 -29.23 -22.29 -24.33
N ARG A 604 -29.81 -23.43 -23.91
CA ARG A 604 -29.58 -24.02 -22.58
C ARG A 604 -28.13 -24.47 -22.36
N LYS A 605 -27.48 -25.03 -23.41
CA LYS A 605 -26.10 -25.49 -23.35
C LYS A 605 -25.14 -24.32 -23.04
N ARG A 606 -25.34 -23.14 -23.70
CA ARG A 606 -24.54 -21.95 -23.43
C ARG A 606 -24.71 -21.50 -21.97
N ARG A 607 -25.94 -21.44 -21.44
CA ARG A 607 -26.17 -21.05 -20.02
C ARG A 607 -25.48 -21.99 -19.05
N GLN A 608 -25.49 -23.30 -19.27
CA GLN A 608 -24.77 -24.23 -18.42
C GLN A 608 -23.26 -24.03 -18.50
N LYS A 609 -22.72 -23.86 -19.72
CA LYS A 609 -21.26 -23.64 -19.91
C LYS A 609 -20.76 -22.34 -19.33
N VAL A 610 -21.54 -21.26 -19.32
CA VAL A 610 -21.15 -20.02 -18.62
C VAL A 610 -21.05 -20.23 -17.11
N ALA A 611 -21.95 -20.99 -16.49
CA ALA A 611 -21.87 -21.33 -15.07
C ALA A 611 -20.64 -22.20 -14.75
N ASP A 612 -20.39 -23.25 -15.58
CA ASP A 612 -19.21 -24.10 -15.46
C ASP A 612 -17.91 -23.26 -15.53
N ARG A 613 -17.85 -22.31 -16.47
CA ARG A 613 -16.67 -21.43 -16.62
C ARG A 613 -16.43 -20.51 -15.42
N ILE A 614 -17.49 -19.92 -14.84
CA ILE A 614 -17.38 -19.14 -13.61
C ILE A 614 -16.93 -20.06 -12.46
N TYR A 615 -17.46 -21.28 -12.36
CA TYR A 615 -17.02 -22.25 -11.36
C TYR A 615 -15.51 -22.54 -11.49
N ASP A 616 -15.00 -22.76 -12.71
CA ASP A 616 -13.58 -22.96 -12.95
C ASP A 616 -12.73 -21.76 -12.54
N VAL A 617 -13.17 -20.55 -12.83
CA VAL A 617 -12.49 -19.31 -12.39
C VAL A 617 -12.42 -19.24 -10.86
N MET A 618 -13.56 -19.55 -10.18
CA MET A 618 -13.62 -19.56 -8.72
C MET A 618 -12.73 -20.66 -8.10
N ALA A 619 -12.78 -21.89 -8.64
CA ALA A 619 -11.95 -22.99 -8.18
C ALA A 619 -10.45 -22.68 -8.36
N LYS A 620 -10.09 -22.11 -9.51
CA LYS A 620 -8.72 -21.67 -9.80
C LYS A 620 -8.28 -20.53 -8.87
N MET A 621 -9.16 -19.58 -8.57
CA MET A 621 -8.92 -18.53 -7.57
C MET A 621 -8.60 -19.14 -6.19
N LEU A 622 -9.41 -20.11 -5.74
CA LEU A 622 -9.20 -20.78 -4.46
C LEU A 622 -7.85 -21.50 -4.42
N PHE A 623 -7.47 -22.18 -5.50
CA PHE A 623 -6.19 -22.86 -5.59
C PHE A 623 -5.00 -21.89 -5.61
N GLU A 624 -4.98 -20.94 -6.53
CA GLU A 624 -3.86 -19.99 -6.72
C GLU A 624 -3.60 -19.10 -5.51
N SER A 625 -4.65 -18.78 -4.73
CA SER A 625 -4.53 -18.01 -3.50
C SER A 625 -4.22 -18.86 -2.25
N SER A 626 -4.12 -20.17 -2.39
CA SER A 626 -3.80 -21.07 -1.27
C SER A 626 -2.32 -21.02 -0.89
N LYS A 627 -2.05 -21.10 0.41
CA LYS A 627 -0.69 -21.05 0.99
C LYS A 627 -0.03 -22.42 0.89
N ILE A 628 0.49 -22.76 -0.28
CA ILE A 628 1.16 -24.05 -0.54
C ILE A 628 2.68 -23.98 -0.33
N ASP A 629 3.27 -22.80 -0.28
CA ASP A 629 4.71 -22.60 -0.12
C ASP A 629 5.11 -22.66 1.37
N LYS A 630 4.96 -23.86 1.97
CA LYS A 630 5.36 -24.12 3.35
C LYS A 630 5.57 -25.61 3.60
N HIS A 631 6.24 -25.92 4.69
CA HIS A 631 6.42 -27.26 5.18
C HIS A 631 5.10 -27.88 5.67
N ILE A 632 4.81 -29.16 5.41
CA ILE A 632 3.53 -29.82 5.77
C ILE A 632 3.29 -29.83 7.28
N PHE A 633 4.33 -30.02 8.10
CA PHE A 633 4.23 -29.95 9.57
C PHE A 633 3.86 -28.54 10.04
N GLN A 634 4.34 -27.48 9.36
CA GLN A 634 3.90 -26.11 9.63
C GLN A 634 2.41 -25.96 9.32
N GLY A 635 1.91 -26.62 8.27
CA GLY A 635 0.47 -26.69 7.96
C GLY A 635 -0.34 -27.29 9.11
N LEU A 636 0.18 -28.36 9.76
CA LEU A 636 -0.45 -28.98 10.94
C LEU A 636 -0.48 -28.01 12.14
N LEU A 637 0.62 -27.30 12.41
CA LEU A 637 0.69 -26.29 13.47
C LEU A 637 -0.28 -25.12 13.23
N ASP A 638 -0.43 -24.68 12.00
CA ASP A 638 -1.37 -23.61 11.63
C ASP A 638 -2.82 -24.09 11.76
N SER A 639 -3.12 -25.34 11.41
CA SER A 639 -4.44 -25.95 11.63
C SER A 639 -4.82 -25.98 13.10
N ALA A 640 -3.87 -26.31 14.01
CA ALA A 640 -4.11 -26.31 15.44
C ALA A 640 -4.38 -24.93 16.03
N LYS A 641 -3.83 -23.85 15.43
CA LYS A 641 -4.16 -22.47 15.81
C LYS A 641 -5.60 -22.09 15.45
N VAL A 642 -6.05 -22.55 14.27
CA VAL A 642 -7.40 -22.23 13.77
C VAL A 642 -8.47 -23.06 14.46
N ASN A 643 -8.33 -24.40 14.44
CA ASN A 643 -9.36 -25.31 14.93
C ASN A 643 -9.28 -25.58 16.45
N GLY A 644 -8.14 -25.21 17.06
CA GLY A 644 -7.85 -25.53 18.48
C GLY A 644 -7.19 -26.89 18.69
N GLY A 645 -6.44 -27.01 19.78
CA GLY A 645 -5.67 -28.24 20.05
C GLY A 645 -6.53 -29.47 20.34
N ASN A 646 -7.74 -29.31 20.82
CA ASN A 646 -8.63 -30.42 21.21
C ASN A 646 -9.47 -30.97 20.04
N PHE A 647 -9.36 -30.35 18.86
CA PHE A 647 -10.04 -30.81 17.65
C PHE A 647 -9.59 -32.23 17.30
N LEU A 648 -10.55 -33.15 17.15
CA LEU A 648 -10.31 -34.56 16.78
C LEU A 648 -10.01 -34.64 15.29
N ILE A 649 -8.85 -35.21 14.92
CA ILE A 649 -8.39 -35.23 13.52
C ILE A 649 -8.38 -36.63 12.91
N ALA A 650 -8.24 -37.67 13.71
CA ALA A 650 -8.17 -39.03 13.24
C ALA A 650 -8.67 -40.02 14.31
N GLU A 651 -9.19 -41.11 13.83
CA GLU A 651 -9.57 -42.31 14.60
C GLU A 651 -9.17 -43.54 13.80
N ASP A 652 -8.72 -44.60 14.46
CA ASP A 652 -8.42 -45.89 13.81
C ASP A 652 -9.39 -46.99 14.24
N ILE A 653 -9.16 -48.20 13.78
CA ILE A 653 -9.97 -49.39 14.09
C ILE A 653 -10.13 -49.58 15.61
N MET A 654 -9.18 -49.14 16.42
CA MET A 654 -9.24 -49.23 17.88
C MET A 654 -10.17 -48.22 18.51
N ARG A 655 -10.86 -47.38 17.71
CA ARG A 655 -11.82 -46.31 18.15
C ARG A 655 -11.26 -45.38 19.22
N LYS A 656 -9.93 -45.12 19.18
CA LYS A 656 -9.27 -44.17 20.05
C LYS A 656 -9.04 -42.85 19.28
N PRO A 657 -9.86 -41.81 19.52
CA PRO A 657 -9.73 -40.57 18.75
C PRO A 657 -8.44 -39.83 19.12
N LEU A 658 -7.79 -39.25 18.13
CA LEU A 658 -6.58 -38.47 18.27
C LEU A 658 -6.86 -36.99 17.99
N SER A 659 -6.56 -36.13 18.98
CA SER A 659 -6.68 -34.67 18.81
C SER A 659 -5.46 -34.08 18.10
N LEU A 660 -5.60 -32.88 17.52
CA LEU A 660 -4.50 -32.12 16.91
C LEU A 660 -3.33 -31.91 17.89
N ARG A 661 -3.63 -31.55 19.15
CA ARG A 661 -2.62 -31.45 20.21
C ARG A 661 -1.95 -32.79 20.46
N GLY A 662 -2.72 -33.85 20.48
CA GLY A 662 -2.22 -35.23 20.64
C GLY A 662 -1.26 -35.63 19.50
N LEU A 663 -1.66 -35.39 18.26
CA LEU A 663 -0.84 -35.68 17.07
C LEU A 663 0.47 -34.87 17.13
N ILE A 664 0.42 -33.56 17.32
CA ILE A 664 1.61 -32.69 17.39
C ILE A 664 2.56 -33.14 18.50
N ASN A 665 2.02 -33.40 19.70
CA ASN A 665 2.84 -33.83 20.85
C ASN A 665 3.53 -35.15 20.61
N LYS A 666 2.76 -36.16 20.14
CA LYS A 666 3.29 -37.48 19.83
C LYS A 666 4.33 -37.44 18.69
N SER A 667 4.11 -36.60 17.68
CA SER A 667 5.05 -36.40 16.58
C SER A 667 6.40 -35.82 17.04
N TYR A 668 6.39 -34.84 17.93
CA TYR A 668 7.66 -34.32 18.47
C TYR A 668 8.40 -35.36 19.35
N LEU A 669 7.68 -36.11 20.17
CA LEU A 669 8.28 -37.10 21.03
C LEU A 669 8.84 -38.29 20.22
N LEU A 670 7.99 -38.90 19.37
CA LEU A 670 8.38 -40.05 18.55
C LEU A 670 9.48 -39.66 17.56
N GLY A 671 9.36 -38.49 16.93
CA GLY A 671 10.36 -38.04 15.94
C GLY A 671 11.75 -37.84 16.53
N ARG A 672 11.86 -37.42 17.82
CA ARG A 672 13.15 -37.35 18.48
C ARG A 672 13.75 -38.73 18.68
N LEU A 673 12.92 -39.68 19.10
CA LEU A 673 13.38 -41.10 19.31
C LEU A 673 13.80 -41.71 17.97
N MET A 674 13.01 -41.51 16.92
CA MET A 674 13.34 -41.96 15.57
C MET A 674 14.65 -41.34 15.07
N LYS A 675 14.87 -40.03 15.32
CA LYS A 675 16.11 -39.34 14.91
C LYS A 675 17.35 -39.84 15.68
N VAL A 676 17.19 -40.25 16.95
CA VAL A 676 18.26 -40.89 17.71
C VAL A 676 18.56 -42.30 17.16
N ALA A 677 17.56 -43.07 16.78
CA ALA A 677 17.74 -44.38 16.17
C ALA A 677 18.34 -44.33 14.74
N ALA A 678 18.14 -43.22 14.05
CA ALA A 678 18.59 -42.95 12.67
C ALA A 678 19.30 -41.58 12.54
N PRO A 679 20.44 -41.33 13.23
CA PRO A 679 21.04 -40.01 13.37
C PRO A 679 21.51 -39.44 12.03
N ASN A 680 22.08 -40.27 11.16
CA ASN A 680 22.69 -39.88 9.89
C ASN A 680 21.78 -40.09 8.68
N GLU A 681 20.63 -40.74 8.86
CA GLU A 681 19.73 -41.05 7.74
C GLU A 681 18.74 -39.87 7.52
N LYS A 682 18.67 -39.41 6.25
CA LYS A 682 17.69 -38.44 5.80
C LYS A 682 16.43 -39.14 5.29
N GLN A 683 16.61 -40.32 4.62
CA GLN A 683 15.51 -41.11 4.09
C GLN A 683 15.31 -42.33 4.99
N VAL A 684 14.09 -42.63 5.37
CA VAL A 684 13.74 -43.74 6.25
C VAL A 684 12.48 -44.43 5.75
N GLY A 685 12.46 -45.77 5.80
CA GLY A 685 11.28 -46.55 5.45
C GLY A 685 10.23 -46.50 6.54
N LEU A 686 8.96 -46.32 6.18
CA LEU A 686 7.81 -46.55 7.05
C LEU A 686 7.04 -47.76 6.54
N MET A 687 7.08 -48.85 7.28
CA MET A 687 6.32 -50.08 6.99
C MET A 687 5.31 -50.32 8.11
N LEU A 688 4.19 -49.59 8.00
CA LEU A 688 3.10 -49.57 9.00
C LEU A 688 1.73 -49.60 8.30
N PRO A 689 0.70 -50.15 8.95
CA PRO A 689 -0.65 -50.13 8.40
C PRO A 689 -1.26 -48.72 8.48
N ASN A 690 -2.43 -48.57 7.82
CA ASN A 690 -3.25 -47.33 7.94
C ASN A 690 -3.83 -47.24 9.36
N SER A 691 -3.07 -46.65 10.26
CA SER A 691 -3.38 -46.54 11.70
C SER A 691 -2.90 -45.20 12.25
N LEU A 692 -3.30 -44.89 13.48
CA LEU A 692 -2.77 -43.73 14.20
C LEU A 692 -1.27 -43.77 14.40
N ALA A 693 -0.67 -44.97 14.55
CA ALA A 693 0.77 -45.16 14.62
C ALA A 693 1.45 -44.74 13.32
N GLY A 694 0.92 -45.13 12.16
CA GLY A 694 1.41 -44.72 10.86
C GLY A 694 1.34 -43.20 10.66
N LEU A 695 0.19 -42.59 11.01
CA LEU A 695 -0.03 -41.12 10.94
C LEU A 695 0.97 -40.36 11.83
N VAL A 696 1.12 -40.78 13.09
CA VAL A 696 2.05 -40.16 14.05
C VAL A 696 3.50 -40.33 13.57
N SER A 697 3.89 -41.50 13.05
CA SER A 697 5.24 -41.74 12.52
C SER A 697 5.53 -40.88 11.29
N PHE A 698 4.58 -40.74 10.38
CA PHE A 698 4.72 -39.82 9.24
C PHE A 698 4.99 -38.38 9.69
N TYR A 699 4.14 -37.82 10.58
CA TYR A 699 4.35 -36.44 11.08
C TYR A 699 5.56 -36.35 12.03
N ALA A 700 6.00 -37.45 12.66
CA ALA A 700 7.24 -37.52 13.43
C ALA A 700 8.48 -37.33 12.53
N CYS A 701 8.50 -37.98 11.37
CA CYS A 701 9.54 -37.74 10.36
C CYS A 701 9.56 -36.29 9.91
N GLN A 702 8.37 -35.71 9.60
CA GLN A 702 8.23 -34.33 9.20
C GLN A 702 8.72 -33.33 10.26
N ALA A 703 8.51 -33.61 11.55
CA ALA A 703 8.92 -32.73 12.64
C ALA A 703 10.45 -32.61 12.78
N TYR A 704 11.22 -33.56 12.21
CA TYR A 704 12.67 -33.64 12.32
C TYR A 704 13.41 -33.70 10.96
N ASP A 705 12.76 -33.22 9.90
CA ASP A 705 13.32 -33.12 8.55
C ASP A 705 13.83 -34.47 7.99
N MET A 706 13.15 -35.59 8.36
CA MET A 706 13.37 -36.93 7.78
C MET A 706 12.34 -37.17 6.67
N VAL A 707 12.75 -37.80 5.59
CA VAL A 707 11.90 -38.12 4.43
C VAL A 707 11.40 -39.57 4.54
N PRO A 708 10.10 -39.78 4.89
CA PRO A 708 9.57 -41.14 4.96
C PRO A 708 9.33 -41.71 3.56
N ALA A 709 9.81 -42.91 3.33
CA ALA A 709 9.46 -43.73 2.18
C ALA A 709 8.35 -44.70 2.60
N MET A 710 7.20 -44.61 1.95
CA MET A 710 6.04 -45.45 2.28
C MET A 710 6.17 -46.83 1.66
N ILE A 711 6.53 -47.82 2.48
CA ILE A 711 6.77 -49.20 2.04
C ILE A 711 5.45 -49.96 1.93
N ASN A 712 5.14 -50.45 0.73
CA ASN A 712 3.99 -51.34 0.51
C ASN A 712 4.36 -52.78 0.86
N PHE A 713 3.98 -53.22 2.05
CA PHE A 713 4.26 -54.55 2.57
C PHE A 713 3.54 -55.68 1.85
N THR A 714 2.54 -55.38 1.00
CA THR A 714 1.78 -56.40 0.22
C THR A 714 2.43 -56.72 -1.12
N ALA A 715 3.49 -56.01 -1.51
CA ALA A 715 4.15 -56.16 -2.82
C ALA A 715 5.12 -57.36 -2.93
N GLY A 716 5.32 -58.11 -1.82
CA GLY A 716 6.27 -59.22 -1.76
C GLY A 716 7.72 -58.78 -1.46
N ALA A 717 8.52 -59.69 -0.88
CA ALA A 717 9.86 -59.40 -0.33
C ALA A 717 10.82 -58.82 -1.36
N GLN A 718 10.92 -59.40 -2.55
CA GLN A 718 11.82 -58.95 -3.61
C GLN A 718 11.50 -57.53 -4.10
N MET A 719 10.21 -57.20 -4.22
CA MET A 719 9.77 -55.89 -4.63
C MET A 719 10.10 -54.82 -3.56
N VAL A 720 9.88 -55.17 -2.27
CA VAL A 720 10.21 -54.29 -1.14
C VAL A 720 11.71 -54.03 -1.07
N LEU A 721 12.56 -55.08 -1.26
CA LEU A 721 14.03 -54.93 -1.36
C LEU A 721 14.43 -54.03 -2.51
N SER A 722 13.82 -54.21 -3.68
CA SER A 722 14.09 -53.34 -4.82
C SER A 722 13.69 -51.86 -4.56
N CYS A 723 12.56 -51.63 -3.87
CA CYS A 723 12.15 -50.30 -3.41
C CYS A 723 13.21 -49.68 -2.47
N CYS A 724 13.69 -50.46 -1.50
CA CYS A 724 14.70 -50.00 -0.54
C CYS A 724 16.02 -49.66 -1.22
N LYS A 725 16.47 -50.46 -2.19
CA LYS A 725 17.67 -50.15 -3.00
C LYS A 725 17.48 -48.87 -3.82
N THR A 726 16.36 -48.76 -4.54
CA THR A 726 16.06 -47.59 -5.39
C THR A 726 16.01 -46.28 -4.60
N ALA A 727 15.54 -46.33 -3.36
CA ALA A 727 15.41 -45.12 -2.50
C ALA A 727 16.52 -45.05 -1.43
N GLU A 728 17.56 -45.85 -1.51
CA GLU A 728 18.71 -45.88 -0.59
C GLU A 728 18.32 -45.99 0.89
N ILE A 729 17.29 -46.81 1.19
CA ILE A 729 16.76 -46.99 2.53
C ILE A 729 17.59 -48.04 3.29
N LYS A 730 18.21 -47.65 4.39
CA LYS A 730 18.98 -48.50 5.29
C LYS A 730 18.21 -48.85 6.58
N ILE A 731 17.22 -48.05 6.94
CA ILE A 731 16.46 -48.21 8.17
C ILE A 731 14.96 -48.15 7.85
N ILE A 732 14.21 -49.15 8.37
CA ILE A 732 12.75 -49.21 8.27
C ILE A 732 12.19 -49.18 9.70
N PHE A 733 11.28 -48.23 9.95
CA PHE A 733 10.47 -48.19 11.16
C PHE A 733 9.19 -49.01 10.97
N THR A 734 8.94 -49.94 11.91
CA THR A 734 7.76 -50.86 11.88
C THR A 734 7.28 -51.13 13.31
N SER A 735 6.32 -52.04 13.46
CA SER A 735 5.77 -52.47 14.77
C SER A 735 5.79 -53.99 14.85
N ARG A 736 6.22 -54.52 16.02
CA ARG A 736 6.19 -55.99 16.27
C ARG A 736 4.77 -56.53 16.14
N LYS A 737 3.82 -55.84 16.73
CA LYS A 737 2.41 -56.22 16.64
C LYS A 737 1.92 -56.23 15.18
N PHE A 738 2.35 -55.33 14.36
CA PHE A 738 1.98 -55.30 12.95
C PHE A 738 2.60 -56.43 12.16
N ILE A 739 3.87 -56.74 12.37
CA ILE A 739 4.55 -57.87 11.71
C ILE A 739 3.84 -59.21 12.02
N SER A 740 3.55 -59.45 13.31
CA SER A 740 2.86 -60.65 13.75
C SER A 740 1.43 -60.73 13.23
N MET A 741 0.63 -59.69 13.37
CA MET A 741 -0.76 -59.69 12.86
C MET A 741 -0.86 -59.79 11.33
N GLY A 742 0.11 -59.22 10.61
CA GLY A 742 0.18 -59.26 9.15
C GLY A 742 0.82 -60.52 8.59
N LYS A 743 1.34 -61.41 9.45
CA LYS A 743 2.13 -62.63 9.07
C LYS A 743 3.28 -62.25 8.14
N LEU A 744 4.06 -61.20 8.52
CA LEU A 744 5.14 -60.63 7.71
C LEU A 744 6.53 -61.01 8.23
N GLU A 745 6.64 -62.04 9.04
CA GLU A 745 7.90 -62.53 9.64
C GLU A 745 8.93 -62.88 8.58
N SER A 746 8.52 -63.57 7.51
CA SER A 746 9.38 -63.92 6.38
C SER A 746 9.91 -62.68 5.64
N LEU A 747 9.08 -61.67 5.43
CA LEU A 747 9.46 -60.39 4.85
C LEU A 747 10.48 -59.68 5.76
N ALA A 748 10.24 -59.66 7.06
CA ALA A 748 11.13 -59.02 8.04
C ALA A 748 12.51 -59.72 8.06
N ALA A 749 12.55 -61.04 8.04
CA ALA A 749 13.81 -61.81 7.96
C ALA A 749 14.57 -61.49 6.66
N THR A 750 13.92 -61.55 5.50
CA THR A 750 14.55 -61.25 4.19
C THR A 750 15.15 -59.83 4.15
N LEU A 751 14.46 -58.85 4.76
CA LEU A 751 14.95 -57.46 4.83
C LEU A 751 16.19 -57.35 5.73
N SER A 752 16.18 -58.03 6.87
CA SER A 752 17.33 -58.07 7.80
C SER A 752 18.53 -58.75 7.20
N ASP A 753 18.36 -59.90 6.50
CA ASP A 753 19.42 -60.64 5.80
C ASP A 753 20.04 -59.79 4.68
N ALA A 754 19.27 -58.91 4.07
CA ALA A 754 19.73 -57.93 3.07
C ALA A 754 20.42 -56.68 3.65
N GLY A 755 20.63 -56.63 4.99
CA GLY A 755 21.32 -55.55 5.67
C GLY A 755 20.45 -54.36 5.98
N ILE A 756 19.13 -54.41 5.84
CA ILE A 756 18.21 -53.36 6.19
C ILE A 756 17.85 -53.46 7.67
N ARG A 757 18.14 -52.43 8.46
CA ARG A 757 17.86 -52.42 9.89
C ARG A 757 16.37 -52.16 10.16
N LEU A 758 15.68 -53.10 10.74
CA LEU A 758 14.32 -52.92 11.23
C LEU A 758 14.36 -52.36 12.65
N VAL A 759 13.67 -51.23 12.85
CA VAL A 759 13.54 -50.58 14.14
C VAL A 759 12.06 -50.60 14.53
N TYR A 760 11.80 -51.30 15.65
CA TYR A 760 10.44 -51.43 16.15
C TYR A 760 10.06 -50.25 17.03
N LEU A 761 8.87 -49.68 16.81
CA LEU A 761 8.37 -48.48 17.56
C LEU A 761 8.24 -48.75 19.05
N GLU A 762 7.98 -50.00 19.43
CA GLU A 762 7.91 -50.47 20.82
C GLU A 762 9.25 -50.32 21.54
N ASP A 763 10.37 -50.66 20.86
CA ASP A 763 11.73 -50.63 21.41
C ASP A 763 12.24 -49.22 21.63
N LEU A 764 11.72 -48.21 20.84
CA LEU A 764 12.12 -46.81 20.99
C LEU A 764 11.70 -46.19 22.35
N ARG A 765 10.77 -46.81 23.06
CA ARG A 765 10.33 -46.33 24.38
C ARG A 765 11.28 -46.69 25.55
N ALA A 766 12.11 -47.71 25.39
CA ALA A 766 13.04 -48.17 26.41
C ALA A 766 14.34 -47.36 26.36
N GLY A 767 14.84 -46.82 27.42
CA GLY A 767 16.23 -46.38 27.57
C GLY A 767 16.61 -44.94 27.15
N HIS A 768 15.77 -44.15 26.49
CA HIS A 768 16.16 -42.83 25.94
C HIS A 768 15.57 -41.66 26.73
N TYR A 769 15.93 -41.50 28.03
CA TYR A 769 15.40 -40.45 28.88
C TYR A 769 15.71 -39.02 28.40
N HIS A 770 16.97 -38.76 28.03
CA HIS A 770 17.41 -37.48 27.48
C HIS A 770 16.72 -37.11 26.15
N ALA A 771 16.47 -38.11 25.30
CA ALA A 771 15.73 -37.89 24.05
C ALA A 771 14.26 -37.48 24.32
N LYS A 772 13.60 -38.05 25.33
CA LYS A 772 12.23 -37.68 25.72
C LYS A 772 12.18 -36.23 26.23
N ILE A 773 13.14 -35.81 27.09
CA ILE A 773 13.23 -34.43 27.60
C ILE A 773 13.47 -33.47 26.44
N SER A 774 14.42 -33.74 25.53
CA SER A 774 14.68 -32.90 24.34
C SER A 774 13.44 -32.78 23.43
N GLY A 775 12.70 -33.87 23.23
CA GLY A 775 11.43 -33.86 22.49
C GLY A 775 10.34 -33.03 23.18
N MET A 776 10.27 -33.06 24.52
CA MET A 776 9.37 -32.21 25.31
C MET A 776 9.72 -30.75 25.21
N ILE A 777 11.00 -30.37 25.26
CA ILE A 777 11.46 -28.98 25.08
C ILE A 777 11.06 -28.49 23.67
N ARG A 778 11.34 -29.28 22.63
CA ARG A 778 10.99 -28.92 21.24
C ARG A 778 9.47 -28.76 21.04
N ARG A 779 8.68 -29.55 21.76
CA ARG A 779 7.22 -29.44 21.84
C ARG A 779 6.77 -28.12 22.47
N ILE A 780 7.37 -27.74 23.59
CA ILE A 780 7.02 -26.50 24.34
C ILE A 780 7.33 -25.28 23.47
N ILE A 781 8.51 -25.24 22.86
CA ILE A 781 8.96 -24.15 21.99
C ILE A 781 8.23 -24.16 20.62
N ARG A 782 7.55 -25.26 20.27
CA ARG A 782 6.93 -25.52 18.95
C ARG A 782 7.89 -25.23 17.79
N LYS A 783 9.12 -25.76 17.92
CA LYS A 783 10.20 -25.54 16.94
C LYS A 783 9.78 -26.01 15.57
N LYS A 784 9.85 -25.11 14.58
CA LYS A 784 9.54 -25.41 13.18
C LYS A 784 10.64 -26.29 12.56
N PRO A 785 10.28 -27.17 11.60
CA PRO A 785 11.25 -27.84 10.73
C PRO A 785 12.08 -26.83 9.95
N ARG A 786 13.26 -27.26 9.49
CA ARG A 786 14.18 -26.42 8.70
C ARG A 786 13.96 -26.56 7.19
N ALA A 787 13.44 -27.74 6.76
CA ALA A 787 13.20 -28.01 5.35
C ALA A 787 12.20 -27.00 4.73
N GLU A 788 12.46 -26.64 3.48
CA GLU A 788 11.66 -25.69 2.71
C GLU A 788 10.51 -26.38 1.96
N ALA A 789 9.64 -25.60 1.34
CA ALA A 789 8.48 -26.11 0.62
C ALA A 789 8.81 -27.03 -0.56
N ASN A 790 9.94 -26.81 -1.22
CA ASN A 790 10.36 -27.61 -2.37
C ASN A 790 11.23 -28.83 -1.98
N ASP A 791 11.60 -28.97 -0.71
CA ASP A 791 12.33 -30.14 -0.23
C ASP A 791 11.45 -31.40 -0.26
N PRO A 792 12.05 -32.59 -0.43
CA PRO A 792 11.32 -33.85 -0.40
C PRO A 792 10.58 -34.03 0.94
N ALA A 793 9.30 -34.38 0.85
CA ALA A 793 8.43 -34.63 1.99
C ALA A 793 8.09 -36.12 2.16
N VAL A 794 8.02 -36.86 1.05
CA VAL A 794 7.69 -38.29 1.05
C VAL A 794 8.20 -38.95 -0.21
N ILE A 795 8.56 -40.22 -0.10
CA ILE A 795 8.87 -41.09 -1.22
C ILE A 795 7.73 -42.10 -1.38
N LEU A 796 7.14 -42.13 -2.56
CA LEU A 796 6.14 -43.14 -2.96
C LEU A 796 6.72 -44.04 -4.07
N PHE A 797 6.32 -45.33 -4.07
CA PHE A 797 6.73 -46.27 -5.08
C PHE A 797 5.60 -46.54 -6.06
N THR A 798 5.93 -46.58 -7.34
CA THR A 798 5.02 -46.98 -8.42
C THR A 798 5.58 -48.14 -9.17
N SER A 799 4.71 -49.00 -9.71
CA SER A 799 5.10 -50.09 -10.60
C SER A 799 5.69 -49.50 -11.89
N GLY A 800 6.97 -49.72 -12.13
CA GLY A 800 7.63 -49.34 -13.40
C GLY A 800 7.11 -50.21 -14.55
N SER A 801 7.16 -49.70 -15.79
CA SER A 801 6.75 -50.40 -17.02
C SER A 801 7.55 -51.66 -17.30
N GLU A 802 8.75 -51.83 -16.68
CA GLU A 802 9.65 -52.95 -16.85
C GLU A 802 9.79 -53.83 -15.59
N GLY A 803 8.82 -53.78 -14.69
CA GLY A 803 8.82 -54.58 -13.45
C GLY A 803 9.70 -54.03 -12.31
N MET A 804 10.56 -53.03 -12.55
CA MET A 804 11.36 -52.39 -11.50
C MET A 804 10.61 -51.24 -10.89
N PRO A 805 10.56 -51.10 -9.54
CA PRO A 805 9.83 -50.00 -8.90
C PRO A 805 10.53 -48.65 -9.14
N LYS A 806 9.74 -47.61 -9.44
CA LYS A 806 10.21 -46.22 -9.51
C LYS A 806 9.91 -45.50 -8.20
N ALA A 807 10.91 -44.86 -7.62
CA ALA A 807 10.76 -44.02 -6.43
C ALA A 807 10.40 -42.58 -6.86
N VAL A 808 9.23 -42.12 -6.47
CA VAL A 808 8.73 -40.75 -6.74
C VAL A 808 8.91 -39.91 -5.50
N LEU A 809 9.76 -38.86 -5.59
CA LEU A 809 9.94 -37.90 -4.52
C LEU A 809 8.89 -36.79 -4.66
N LEU A 810 8.06 -36.62 -3.65
CA LEU A 810 7.08 -35.51 -3.59
C LEU A 810 7.54 -34.53 -2.54
N SER A 811 7.55 -33.25 -2.94
CA SER A 811 7.89 -32.16 -2.04
C SER A 811 6.71 -31.79 -1.11
N HIS A 812 6.98 -31.02 -0.06
CA HIS A 812 5.93 -30.45 0.80
C HIS A 812 4.93 -29.63 -0.02
N ARG A 813 5.43 -28.85 -1.00
CA ARG A 813 4.62 -28.10 -1.94
C ARG A 813 3.71 -29.00 -2.78
N ASN A 814 4.18 -30.14 -3.28
CA ASN A 814 3.36 -31.06 -4.06
C ASN A 814 2.18 -31.57 -3.23
N LEU A 815 2.43 -31.99 -1.98
CA LEU A 815 1.37 -32.50 -1.09
C LEU A 815 0.34 -31.42 -0.74
N LEU A 816 0.81 -30.20 -0.42
CA LEU A 816 -0.09 -29.09 -0.10
C LEU A 816 -0.85 -28.56 -1.32
N ALA A 817 -0.23 -28.60 -2.51
CA ALA A 817 -0.89 -28.28 -3.77
C ALA A 817 -2.00 -29.28 -4.10
N ASN A 818 -1.73 -30.57 -3.98
CA ASN A 818 -2.74 -31.61 -4.19
C ASN A 818 -3.92 -31.44 -3.23
N ARG A 819 -3.64 -31.20 -1.93
CA ARG A 819 -4.68 -30.88 -0.95
C ARG A 819 -5.49 -29.65 -1.37
N ALA A 820 -4.84 -28.59 -1.82
CA ALA A 820 -5.51 -27.34 -2.22
C ALA A 820 -6.39 -27.58 -3.47
N GLN A 821 -5.92 -28.39 -4.44
CA GLN A 821 -6.70 -28.77 -5.62
C GLN A 821 -7.98 -29.52 -5.25
N ILE A 822 -7.86 -30.51 -4.36
CA ILE A 822 -9.02 -31.28 -3.88
C ILE A 822 -10.00 -30.35 -3.16
N LEU A 823 -9.53 -29.53 -2.22
CA LEU A 823 -10.39 -28.61 -1.46
C LEU A 823 -11.04 -27.52 -2.33
N SER A 824 -10.48 -27.18 -3.50
CA SER A 824 -11.10 -26.25 -4.43
C SER A 824 -12.28 -26.85 -5.22
N ARG A 825 -12.43 -28.17 -5.23
CA ARG A 825 -13.45 -28.91 -6.01
C ARG A 825 -14.41 -29.74 -5.16
N VAL A 826 -13.94 -30.22 -4.03
CA VAL A 826 -14.69 -31.13 -3.17
C VAL A 826 -14.93 -30.48 -1.80
N SER A 827 -16.15 -30.61 -1.31
CA SER A 827 -16.55 -30.13 0.02
C SER A 827 -16.19 -31.19 1.06
N PHE A 828 -15.02 -31.06 1.70
CA PHE A 828 -14.71 -31.85 2.89
C PHE A 828 -15.28 -31.13 4.12
N ASN A 829 -16.42 -31.63 4.59
CA ASN A 829 -17.10 -31.12 5.78
C ASN A 829 -16.79 -32.02 6.99
N HIS A 830 -17.01 -31.47 8.20
CA HIS A 830 -16.90 -32.18 9.46
C HIS A 830 -18.08 -33.12 9.75
N ASN A 831 -18.74 -33.68 8.76
CA ASN A 831 -19.77 -34.69 8.97
C ASN A 831 -19.19 -36.08 8.89
#